data_d13c37892caeb2854a1939b5f62b437f
#
_entry.id   d13c37892caeb2854a1939b5f62b437f
#
_cell.length_a   1.000
_cell.length_b   1.000
_cell.length_c   1.000
_cell.angle_alpha   90.00
_cell.angle_beta   90.00
_cell.angle_gamma   90.00
#
_symmetry.space_group_name_H-M   'P 1'
#
loop_
_entity.id
_entity.type
_entity.pdbx_description
1 polymer ?
#
loop_
_entity_poly.entity_id
_entity_poly.type
_entity_poly.pdbx_seq_one_letter_code
_entity_poly.pdbx_strand_id
1 'polypeptide(L)'
;MNKLFLLDAYALIYRSYYAFIKNPRINSKGLNTSAIMGFMNTLNEVLTKQRPAYIAVAFDHGKTFRNEAFPAYKAQREETPEDIKASVPIIKRILEAYHIPILQVDGFEADDVIGTVATLASREGIETYMLTPDKDYGQLVRPNVFIFRPRHGGGYDTLGVTEITEKYGLTSAAQVVDLLALMGDSADNFPGCPGVGEKTATKLIQQFGSVDNMLAHTDQIKGKLREKVEAATDDIRMSYFLATIRTDVPVTLDLEKMKVTEPDAAMLEPILTELEFKAMADKLLKKAPSAPKTASSELDIFGEFAATGPGVSENAKYETAKTTPHEYVLVDTENEARELCDFFRTKEIVSIDTETTSTSPIDAELVGLSFAADEFKAFYVPVAADREKALTIVNIFKPIYEDATIMKVGQNIKYDMEVLARYGVTIRGKLFDTMLAHYVLQPELHHNMDYMAETLLGYQTIHIEELIGPKGRGQLSMRDVAPDTICEYAAEDADITLRLKNVLEPRLQEAGAERLFWDIEMPLVPVLAEMELNGVMIDTGSLQETSKIFNARLAEIEQKIYSEAGESFNIASPKQVGEILFGKMQIVDKPKKTKTGQYVTSEEVLTQLRNKAPIVDDILTHRGLKKLLGTYVDALPRLINPRTGHIHTSFNQAVTATGRLSSSDPNLQNIPIRDDDGKEIRKCFIPEPGCLFFSADYSQIELRIMAHLSQDEHMLEAFRTGTDIHAATAAKIWHIPVSEVTPDQRKKAKQANFGIIYGISTYGLAQRMNIDNREARQLIDDYFATFPKVRAYMESAKELCRQRGYAETIFHRRRYLPDITSRNATVRGFAERNAINAPIQGSEADIIKVAMINIYRRFKAEDIRSKMILQVHDELNFSVLPEERSRVEHIVIEEMQNAYPLSVPLTADAGWGHNWLEAH
;
A
#
# COMPACT_ATOMS: atom_id res chain seq x y z
N MET A 1 19.92 37.49 -6.01
CA MET A 1 18.85 37.89 -6.95
C MET A 1 17.51 37.68 -6.25
N ASN A 2 16.61 38.62 -6.35
CA ASN A 2 15.29 38.51 -5.72
C ASN A 2 14.40 37.63 -6.59
N LYS A 3 14.08 36.45 -6.08
CA LYS A 3 13.22 35.47 -6.76
C LYS A 3 11.80 35.61 -6.25
N LEU A 4 10.83 35.63 -7.17
CA LEU A 4 9.39 35.55 -6.88
C LEU A 4 8.89 34.16 -7.31
N PHE A 5 8.20 33.46 -6.41
CA PHE A 5 7.47 32.23 -6.70
C PHE A 5 5.97 32.48 -6.70
N LEU A 6 5.30 32.12 -7.80
CA LEU A 6 3.84 32.19 -7.96
C LEU A 6 3.29 30.77 -8.09
N LEU A 7 2.48 30.34 -7.16
CA LEU A 7 1.96 28.98 -7.07
C LEU A 7 0.52 28.92 -7.58
N ASP A 8 0.25 27.98 -8.47
CA ASP A 8 -1.09 27.60 -8.91
C ASP A 8 -1.69 26.62 -7.91
N ALA A 9 -2.62 27.12 -7.08
CA ALA A 9 -3.14 26.35 -5.95
C ALA A 9 -3.86 25.08 -6.39
N TYR A 10 -4.84 25.18 -7.29
CA TYR A 10 -5.65 24.03 -7.67
C TYR A 10 -4.82 22.99 -8.43
N ALA A 11 -3.93 23.39 -9.31
CA ALA A 11 -3.04 22.46 -10.00
C ALA A 11 -2.18 21.63 -9.04
N LEU A 12 -1.70 22.25 -7.95
CA LEU A 12 -0.92 21.56 -6.90
C LEU A 12 -1.80 20.72 -5.97
N ILE A 13 -2.99 21.21 -5.60
CA ILE A 13 -3.95 20.49 -4.75
C ILE A 13 -4.44 19.22 -5.45
N TYR A 14 -4.87 19.31 -6.71
CA TYR A 14 -5.30 18.16 -7.49
C TYR A 14 -4.16 17.15 -7.69
N ARG A 15 -2.97 17.64 -8.02
CA ARG A 15 -1.79 16.77 -8.15
C ARG A 15 -1.52 16.00 -6.86
N SER A 16 -1.58 16.66 -5.73
CA SER A 16 -1.37 16.07 -4.40
C SER A 16 -2.46 15.05 -4.08
N TYR A 17 -3.72 15.40 -4.27
CA TYR A 17 -4.86 14.50 -4.07
C TYR A 17 -4.73 13.21 -4.87
N TYR A 18 -4.47 13.31 -6.18
CA TYR A 18 -4.33 12.13 -7.04
C TYR A 18 -3.05 11.32 -6.80
N ALA A 19 -2.01 11.91 -6.25
CA ALA A 19 -0.81 11.17 -5.85
C ALA A 19 -1.10 10.16 -4.74
N PHE A 20 -2.02 10.49 -3.83
CA PHE A 20 -2.42 9.65 -2.70
C PHE A 20 -3.74 8.89 -2.92
N ILE A 21 -4.34 8.94 -4.11
CA ILE A 21 -5.68 8.36 -4.34
C ILE A 21 -5.78 6.86 -4.06
N LYS A 22 -4.68 6.12 -4.15
CA LYS A 22 -4.62 4.68 -3.84
C LYS A 22 -4.40 4.39 -2.36
N ASN A 23 -3.87 5.36 -1.62
CA ASN A 23 -3.60 5.27 -0.19
C ASN A 23 -3.81 6.66 0.44
N PRO A 24 -5.08 7.09 0.62
CA PRO A 24 -5.41 8.42 1.13
C PRO A 24 -4.99 8.57 2.59
N ARG A 25 -4.53 9.76 2.95
CA ARG A 25 -4.20 10.12 4.32
C ARG A 25 -5.43 10.68 5.00
N ILE A 26 -6.06 9.87 5.83
CA ILE A 26 -7.27 10.25 6.55
C ILE A 26 -6.90 10.42 8.03
N ASN A 27 -7.23 11.57 8.62
CA ASN A 27 -7.00 11.81 10.04
C ASN A 27 -8.06 11.13 10.92
N SER A 28 -7.90 11.15 12.24
CA SER A 28 -8.80 10.50 13.19
C SER A 28 -10.24 11.02 13.13
N LYS A 29 -10.46 12.21 12.56
CA LYS A 29 -11.79 12.82 12.36
C LYS A 29 -12.42 12.50 11.00
N GLY A 30 -11.81 11.61 10.22
CA GLY A 30 -12.30 11.21 8.90
C GLY A 30 -12.01 12.20 7.77
N LEU A 31 -11.20 13.25 8.01
CA LEU A 31 -10.81 14.20 6.98
C LEU A 31 -9.67 13.61 6.13
N ASN A 32 -9.84 13.59 4.81
CA ASN A 32 -8.77 13.26 3.90
C ASN A 32 -7.77 14.42 3.79
N THR A 33 -6.61 14.27 4.42
CA THR A 33 -5.56 15.29 4.49
C THR A 33 -4.53 15.20 3.37
N SER A 34 -4.68 14.26 2.45
CA SER A 34 -3.71 13.97 1.37
C SER A 34 -3.36 15.20 0.52
N ALA A 35 -4.38 15.95 0.10
CA ALA A 35 -4.22 17.15 -0.70
C ALA A 35 -3.47 18.25 0.07
N ILE A 36 -3.79 18.41 1.35
CA ILE A 36 -3.19 19.41 2.24
C ILE A 36 -1.72 19.05 2.48
N MET A 37 -1.44 17.79 2.82
CA MET A 37 -0.09 17.31 3.08
C MET A 37 0.82 17.51 1.86
N GLY A 38 0.37 17.10 0.67
CA GLY A 38 1.15 17.25 -0.55
C GLY A 38 1.37 18.70 -0.94
N PHE A 39 0.37 19.59 -0.72
CA PHE A 39 0.50 21.01 -0.93
C PHE A 39 1.53 21.62 0.03
N MET A 40 1.45 21.32 1.32
CA MET A 40 2.40 21.80 2.33
C MET A 40 3.82 21.32 2.08
N ASN A 41 4.01 20.05 1.70
CA ASN A 41 5.31 19.53 1.34
C ASN A 41 5.92 20.33 0.17
N THR A 42 5.13 20.61 -0.86
CA THR A 42 5.55 21.44 -2.00
C THR A 42 5.90 22.86 -1.56
N LEU A 43 5.07 23.48 -0.74
CA LEU A 43 5.31 24.82 -0.20
C LEU A 43 6.60 24.88 0.62
N ASN A 44 6.78 23.96 1.56
CA ASN A 44 7.96 23.88 2.41
C ASN A 44 9.23 23.58 1.60
N GLU A 45 9.15 22.75 0.57
CA GLU A 45 10.27 22.50 -0.34
C GLU A 45 10.70 23.75 -1.09
N VAL A 46 9.74 24.55 -1.59
CA VAL A 46 10.03 25.84 -2.22
C VAL A 46 10.69 26.79 -1.23
N LEU A 47 10.12 26.95 -0.05
CA LEU A 47 10.64 27.87 0.97
C LEU A 47 12.05 27.48 1.44
N THR A 48 12.32 26.20 1.64
CA THR A 48 13.59 25.74 2.21
C THR A 48 14.70 25.56 1.18
N LYS A 49 14.37 24.98 0.00
CA LYS A 49 15.38 24.67 -1.04
C LYS A 49 15.59 25.83 -2.02
N GLN A 50 14.50 26.49 -2.47
CA GLN A 50 14.60 27.58 -3.42
C GLN A 50 14.86 28.94 -2.78
N ARG A 51 14.46 29.09 -1.50
CA ARG A 51 14.64 30.30 -0.67
C ARG A 51 14.23 31.58 -1.40
N PRO A 52 12.97 31.67 -1.87
CA PRO A 52 12.51 32.84 -2.60
C PRO A 52 12.51 34.07 -1.69
N ALA A 53 12.72 35.26 -2.29
CA ALA A 53 12.53 36.51 -1.58
C ALA A 53 11.03 36.84 -1.45
N TYR A 54 10.26 36.47 -2.46
CA TYR A 54 8.83 36.75 -2.57
C TYR A 54 8.06 35.48 -2.98
N ILE A 55 6.84 35.32 -2.46
CA ILE A 55 5.95 34.20 -2.77
C ILE A 55 4.49 34.65 -2.73
N ALA A 56 3.66 34.10 -3.61
CA ALA A 56 2.21 34.24 -3.57
C ALA A 56 1.53 32.99 -4.14
N VAL A 57 0.28 32.75 -3.77
CA VAL A 57 -0.51 31.61 -4.22
C VAL A 57 -1.81 32.10 -4.85
N ALA A 58 -2.08 31.68 -6.09
CA ALA A 58 -3.31 32.05 -6.79
C ALA A 58 -4.35 30.93 -6.75
N PHE A 59 -5.62 31.31 -6.56
CA PHE A 59 -6.78 30.42 -6.57
C PHE A 59 -7.80 30.86 -7.62
N ASP A 60 -8.41 29.90 -8.29
CA ASP A 60 -9.60 30.15 -9.11
C ASP A 60 -10.78 30.60 -8.24
N HIS A 61 -11.60 31.48 -8.77
CA HIS A 61 -12.80 31.96 -8.09
C HIS A 61 -14.01 32.13 -9.02
N GLY A 62 -15.01 31.29 -8.79
CA GLY A 62 -16.31 31.46 -9.45
C GLY A 62 -16.28 31.19 -10.97
N LYS A 63 -17.28 31.79 -11.67
CA LYS A 63 -17.35 31.74 -13.13
C LYS A 63 -16.45 32.82 -13.72
N THR A 64 -15.83 32.49 -14.85
CA THR A 64 -14.86 33.36 -15.50
C THR A 64 -15.41 33.91 -16.83
N PHE A 65 -14.79 34.94 -17.39
CA PHE A 65 -15.14 35.52 -18.69
C PHE A 65 -15.14 34.45 -19.81
N ARG A 66 -14.34 33.38 -19.68
CA ARG A 66 -14.30 32.26 -20.63
C ARG A 66 -15.61 31.45 -20.61
N ASN A 67 -16.19 31.24 -19.42
CA ASN A 67 -17.49 30.56 -19.31
C ASN A 67 -18.64 31.40 -19.85
N GLU A 68 -18.52 32.71 -19.78
CA GLU A 68 -19.52 33.63 -20.35
C GLU A 68 -19.45 33.65 -21.88
N ALA A 69 -18.23 33.67 -22.45
CA ALA A 69 -18.00 33.69 -23.88
C ALA A 69 -18.29 32.31 -24.53
N PHE A 70 -17.99 31.22 -23.84
CA PHE A 70 -18.17 29.84 -24.32
C PHE A 70 -18.68 28.93 -23.20
N PRO A 71 -20.01 28.76 -23.06
CA PRO A 71 -20.60 27.98 -21.96
C PRO A 71 -20.15 26.51 -21.90
N ALA A 72 -19.65 25.97 -23.00
CA ALA A 72 -19.08 24.62 -23.06
C ALA A 72 -17.64 24.53 -22.50
N TYR A 73 -16.98 25.66 -22.23
CA TYR A 73 -15.64 25.69 -21.65
C TYR A 73 -15.60 24.99 -20.29
N LYS A 74 -14.72 24.00 -20.15
CA LYS A 74 -14.56 23.14 -18.97
C LYS A 74 -15.84 22.39 -18.51
N ALA A 75 -16.92 22.39 -19.32
CA ALA A 75 -18.19 21.76 -18.95
C ALA A 75 -18.11 20.22 -18.81
N GLN A 76 -17.07 19.59 -19.36
CA GLN A 76 -16.82 18.16 -19.25
C GLN A 76 -15.99 17.79 -18.01
N ARG A 77 -15.47 18.77 -17.27
CA ARG A 77 -14.73 18.50 -16.04
C ARG A 77 -15.67 17.94 -14.99
N GLU A 78 -15.25 16.83 -14.37
CA GLU A 78 -15.98 16.27 -13.23
C GLU A 78 -16.06 17.30 -12.10
N GLU A 79 -17.13 17.25 -11.34
CA GLU A 79 -17.28 18.07 -10.14
C GLU A 79 -16.08 17.88 -9.20
N THR A 80 -15.57 18.96 -8.64
CA THR A 80 -14.44 18.94 -7.68
C THR A 80 -14.76 17.97 -6.55
N PRO A 81 -13.90 16.98 -6.27
CA PRO A 81 -14.10 16.05 -5.16
C PRO A 81 -14.35 16.76 -3.83
N GLU A 82 -15.25 16.22 -3.01
CA GLU A 82 -15.58 16.81 -1.71
C GLU A 82 -14.35 16.98 -0.80
N ASP A 83 -13.42 16.01 -0.84
CA ASP A 83 -12.16 16.09 -0.10
C ASP A 83 -11.30 17.30 -0.51
N ILE A 84 -11.30 17.64 -1.80
CA ILE A 84 -10.61 18.83 -2.28
C ILE A 84 -11.35 20.09 -1.81
N LYS A 85 -12.70 20.11 -1.90
CA LYS A 85 -13.50 21.21 -1.40
C LYS A 85 -13.27 21.46 0.09
N ALA A 86 -13.16 20.40 0.88
CA ALA A 86 -12.85 20.45 2.31
C ALA A 86 -11.41 20.91 2.59
N SER A 87 -10.46 20.57 1.73
CA SER A 87 -9.03 20.92 1.89
C SER A 87 -8.74 22.39 1.62
N VAL A 88 -9.44 23.02 0.67
CA VAL A 88 -9.17 24.41 0.24
C VAL A 88 -9.25 25.44 1.37
N PRO A 89 -10.30 25.47 2.23
CA PRO A 89 -10.35 26.39 3.36
C PRO A 89 -9.19 26.23 4.33
N ILE A 90 -8.76 24.99 4.57
CA ILE A 90 -7.66 24.68 5.47
C ILE A 90 -6.33 25.16 4.88
N ILE A 91 -6.09 24.91 3.59
CA ILE A 91 -4.90 25.40 2.88
C ILE A 91 -4.85 26.94 2.94
N LYS A 92 -5.97 27.62 2.79
CA LYS A 92 -6.01 29.10 2.92
C LYS A 92 -5.62 29.57 4.33
N ARG A 93 -6.12 28.92 5.39
CA ARG A 93 -5.69 29.18 6.78
C ARG A 93 -4.19 28.97 6.98
N ILE A 94 -3.63 27.93 6.36
CA ILE A 94 -2.19 27.65 6.40
C ILE A 94 -1.42 28.80 5.73
N LEU A 95 -1.83 29.25 4.55
CA LEU A 95 -1.20 30.35 3.83
C LEU A 95 -1.26 31.66 4.63
N GLU A 96 -2.37 31.92 5.32
CA GLU A 96 -2.51 33.06 6.24
C GLU A 96 -1.50 32.97 7.38
N ALA A 97 -1.32 31.77 7.99
CA ALA A 97 -0.32 31.54 9.04
C ALA A 97 1.13 31.71 8.54
N TYR A 98 1.38 31.45 7.25
CA TYR A 98 2.68 31.70 6.62
C TYR A 98 2.85 33.15 6.13
N HIS A 99 1.85 34.05 6.33
CA HIS A 99 1.80 35.38 5.77
C HIS A 99 1.95 35.45 4.24
N ILE A 100 1.55 34.35 3.55
CA ILE A 100 1.62 34.24 2.10
C ILE A 100 0.32 34.78 1.50
N PRO A 101 0.38 35.82 0.65
CA PRO A 101 -0.81 36.41 0.07
C PRO A 101 -1.51 35.44 -0.88
N ILE A 102 -2.82 35.36 -0.73
CA ILE A 102 -3.74 34.66 -1.61
C ILE A 102 -4.20 35.61 -2.70
N LEU A 103 -3.87 35.30 -3.93
CA LEU A 103 -4.28 36.09 -5.10
C LEU A 103 -5.53 35.45 -5.70
N GLN A 104 -6.61 36.23 -5.75
CA GLN A 104 -7.90 35.77 -6.25
C GLN A 104 -8.67 36.99 -6.78
N VAL A 105 -9.16 36.90 -8.03
CA VAL A 105 -9.89 37.98 -8.69
C VAL A 105 -11.14 37.42 -9.35
N ASP A 106 -12.29 38.02 -9.05
CA ASP A 106 -13.56 37.57 -9.63
C ASP A 106 -13.58 37.73 -11.15
N GLY A 107 -14.09 36.71 -11.83
CA GLY A 107 -14.18 36.69 -13.28
C GLY A 107 -12.91 36.23 -14.01
N PHE A 108 -11.83 35.92 -13.30
CA PHE A 108 -10.55 35.50 -13.87
C PHE A 108 -10.09 34.15 -13.25
N GLU A 109 -9.31 33.39 -14.00
CA GLU A 109 -8.69 32.16 -13.53
C GLU A 109 -7.33 32.44 -12.86
N ALA A 110 -6.84 31.48 -12.07
CA ALA A 110 -5.55 31.59 -11.39
C ALA A 110 -4.39 31.84 -12.38
N ASP A 111 -4.45 31.25 -13.56
CA ASP A 111 -3.47 31.44 -14.64
C ASP A 111 -3.41 32.88 -15.14
N ASP A 112 -4.57 33.57 -15.30
CA ASP A 112 -4.65 34.99 -15.66
C ASP A 112 -4.03 35.89 -14.59
N VAL A 113 -4.33 35.60 -13.32
CA VAL A 113 -3.78 36.32 -12.18
C VAL A 113 -2.26 36.14 -12.11
N ILE A 114 -1.77 34.89 -12.21
CA ILE A 114 -0.34 34.60 -12.22
C ILE A 114 0.34 35.24 -13.44
N GLY A 115 -0.26 35.14 -14.62
CA GLY A 115 0.24 35.77 -15.85
C GLY A 115 0.42 37.26 -15.75
N THR A 116 -0.55 37.93 -15.11
CA THR A 116 -0.50 39.39 -14.88
C THR A 116 0.59 39.75 -13.87
N VAL A 117 0.66 39.07 -12.72
CA VAL A 117 1.67 39.34 -11.68
C VAL A 117 3.08 39.05 -12.20
N ALA A 118 3.27 37.91 -12.92
CA ALA A 118 4.54 37.56 -13.54
C ALA A 118 4.98 38.63 -14.59
N THR A 119 4.01 39.15 -15.33
CA THR A 119 4.28 40.25 -16.30
C THR A 119 4.71 41.54 -15.61
N LEU A 120 4.05 41.93 -14.53
CA LEU A 120 4.42 43.11 -13.75
C LEU A 120 5.81 42.93 -13.11
N ALA A 121 6.06 41.78 -12.46
CA ALA A 121 7.34 41.46 -11.84
C ALA A 121 8.49 41.46 -12.86
N SER A 122 8.23 40.92 -14.06
CA SER A 122 9.20 40.92 -15.16
C SER A 122 9.63 42.30 -15.60
N ARG A 123 8.68 43.27 -15.63
CA ARG A 123 8.97 44.68 -15.96
C ARG A 123 9.85 45.35 -14.90
N GLU A 124 9.77 44.91 -13.65
CA GLU A 124 10.61 45.38 -12.55
C GLU A 124 11.94 44.61 -12.45
N GLY A 125 12.23 43.70 -13.41
CA GLY A 125 13.47 42.93 -13.45
C GLY A 125 13.55 41.81 -12.43
N ILE A 126 12.43 41.40 -11.85
CA ILE A 126 12.35 40.31 -10.85
C ILE A 126 12.33 38.95 -11.57
N GLU A 127 13.20 38.08 -11.15
CA GLU A 127 13.21 36.66 -11.63
C GLU A 127 12.02 35.91 -11.07
N THR A 128 11.08 35.50 -11.92
CA THR A 128 9.78 34.93 -11.52
C THR A 128 9.65 33.48 -11.94
N TYR A 129 9.24 32.63 -11.01
CA TYR A 129 9.00 31.21 -11.19
C TYR A 129 7.52 30.89 -10.97
N MET A 130 6.84 30.42 -12.01
CA MET A 130 5.45 29.98 -11.97
C MET A 130 5.42 28.48 -11.65
N LEU A 131 5.04 28.11 -10.43
CA LEU A 131 4.97 26.71 -9.99
C LEU A 131 3.64 26.09 -10.39
N THR A 132 3.65 25.40 -11.51
CA THR A 132 2.50 24.70 -12.07
C THR A 132 2.93 23.54 -12.97
N PRO A 133 2.15 22.43 -13.04
CA PRO A 133 2.33 21.38 -14.06
C PRO A 133 1.72 21.75 -15.42
N ASP A 134 0.97 22.84 -15.51
CA ASP A 134 0.21 23.20 -16.70
C ASP A 134 1.11 23.70 -17.82
N LYS A 135 0.89 23.14 -19.01
CA LYS A 135 1.64 23.48 -20.25
C LYS A 135 1.29 24.85 -20.83
N ASP A 136 0.09 25.36 -20.51
CA ASP A 136 -0.46 26.57 -21.13
C ASP A 136 0.29 27.84 -20.67
N TYR A 137 0.90 27.77 -19.48
CA TYR A 137 1.83 28.77 -18.98
C TYR A 137 3.06 28.98 -19.87
N GLY A 138 3.32 28.08 -20.84
CA GLY A 138 4.40 28.22 -21.81
C GLY A 138 4.37 29.55 -22.56
N GLN A 139 3.17 30.09 -22.83
CA GLN A 139 2.99 31.38 -23.52
C GLN A 139 3.51 32.59 -22.72
N LEU A 140 3.67 32.44 -21.40
CA LEU A 140 4.13 33.50 -20.50
C LEU A 140 5.64 33.55 -20.31
N VAL A 141 6.36 32.51 -20.75
CA VAL A 141 7.80 32.38 -20.53
C VAL A 141 8.58 33.42 -21.34
N ARG A 142 9.52 34.08 -20.65
CA ARG A 142 10.42 35.12 -21.20
C ARG A 142 11.74 35.10 -20.40
N PRO A 143 12.74 35.93 -20.73
CA PRO A 143 14.10 35.80 -20.17
C PRO A 143 14.21 35.77 -18.65
N ASN A 144 13.28 36.36 -17.91
CA ASN A 144 13.24 36.37 -16.45
C ASN A 144 11.95 35.78 -15.86
N VAL A 145 11.18 35.02 -16.69
CA VAL A 145 9.96 34.32 -16.25
C VAL A 145 10.02 32.89 -16.68
N PHE A 146 9.96 31.98 -15.73
CA PHE A 146 10.15 30.55 -15.90
C PHE A 146 8.94 29.75 -15.39
N ILE A 147 8.68 28.59 -16.00
CA ILE A 147 7.83 27.58 -15.39
C ILE A 147 8.71 26.70 -14.48
N PHE A 148 8.30 26.55 -13.24
CA PHE A 148 8.89 25.61 -12.28
C PHE A 148 7.96 24.43 -12.15
N ARG A 149 8.25 23.38 -12.95
CA ARG A 149 7.34 22.25 -13.15
C ARG A 149 7.70 21.06 -12.25
N PRO A 150 6.77 20.59 -11.38
CA PRO A 150 7.01 19.41 -10.57
C PRO A 150 7.18 18.14 -11.43
N ARG A 151 8.23 17.35 -11.16
CA ARG A 151 8.46 16.05 -11.82
C ARG A 151 7.61 14.94 -11.20
N HIS A 152 7.36 13.89 -11.99
CA HIS A 152 6.86 12.62 -11.47
C HIS A 152 8.06 11.86 -10.84
N GLY A 153 7.96 11.51 -9.55
CA GLY A 153 9.08 10.88 -8.83
C GLY A 153 9.99 11.84 -8.05
N GLY A 154 9.58 13.12 -7.93
CA GLY A 154 10.27 14.14 -7.12
C GLY A 154 11.12 15.10 -7.93
N GLY A 155 11.43 16.27 -7.33
CA GLY A 155 12.18 17.35 -7.98
C GLY A 155 11.38 18.19 -8.97
N TYR A 156 12.07 19.15 -9.61
CA TYR A 156 11.44 20.14 -10.50
C TYR A 156 12.28 20.34 -11.76
N ASP A 157 11.60 20.68 -12.87
CA ASP A 157 12.20 21.21 -14.09
C ASP A 157 12.00 22.72 -14.11
N THR A 158 13.05 23.48 -14.43
CA THR A 158 12.92 24.89 -14.76
C THR A 158 12.87 25.03 -16.28
N LEU A 159 11.76 25.56 -16.80
CA LEU A 159 11.56 25.71 -18.24
C LEU A 159 11.59 27.21 -18.57
N GLY A 160 12.63 27.61 -19.29
CA GLY A 160 12.79 28.95 -19.84
C GLY A 160 12.44 28.99 -21.33
N VAL A 161 12.83 30.07 -21.99
CA VAL A 161 12.54 30.29 -23.42
C VAL A 161 13.08 29.18 -24.29
N THR A 162 14.32 28.76 -24.05
CA THR A 162 14.99 27.72 -24.82
C THR A 162 14.25 26.41 -24.75
N GLU A 163 13.93 25.95 -23.54
CA GLU A 163 13.25 24.67 -23.30
C GLU A 163 11.85 24.65 -23.93
N ILE A 164 11.12 25.76 -23.88
CA ILE A 164 9.78 25.86 -24.50
C ILE A 164 9.88 25.89 -26.03
N THR A 165 10.77 26.69 -26.57
CA THR A 165 10.90 26.79 -28.03
C THR A 165 11.43 25.51 -28.65
N GLU A 166 12.42 24.87 -28.06
CA GLU A 166 12.91 23.57 -28.52
C GLU A 166 11.85 22.47 -28.42
N LYS A 167 11.13 22.40 -27.30
CA LYS A 167 10.09 21.39 -27.08
C LYS A 167 9.01 21.41 -28.15
N TYR A 168 8.57 22.59 -28.55
CA TYR A 168 7.47 22.74 -29.50
C TYR A 168 7.93 23.12 -30.92
N GLY A 169 9.23 23.31 -31.15
CA GLY A 169 9.77 23.71 -32.44
C GLY A 169 9.33 25.13 -32.86
N LEU A 170 9.19 26.04 -31.90
CA LEU A 170 8.70 27.41 -32.07
C LEU A 170 9.88 28.40 -32.13
N THR A 171 9.65 29.60 -32.65
CA THR A 171 10.62 30.69 -32.66
C THR A 171 10.50 31.62 -31.45
N SER A 172 9.35 31.57 -30.78
CA SER A 172 9.07 32.34 -29.56
C SER A 172 8.14 31.54 -28.63
N ALA A 173 8.34 31.62 -27.33
CA ALA A 173 7.46 31.01 -26.32
C ALA A 173 6.02 31.58 -26.39
N ALA A 174 5.85 32.84 -26.79
CA ALA A 174 4.53 33.43 -26.99
C ALA A 174 3.67 32.70 -28.03
N GLN A 175 4.28 32.00 -28.98
CA GLN A 175 3.55 31.19 -29.98
C GLN A 175 2.89 29.92 -29.43
N VAL A 176 3.05 29.61 -28.15
CA VAL A 176 2.36 28.49 -27.51
C VAL A 176 0.85 28.65 -27.57
N VAL A 177 0.33 29.87 -27.45
CA VAL A 177 -1.11 30.14 -27.58
C VAL A 177 -1.60 29.85 -28.99
N ASP A 178 -0.83 30.20 -30.03
CA ASP A 178 -1.16 29.90 -31.43
C ASP A 178 -1.22 28.38 -31.67
N LEU A 179 -0.29 27.66 -31.07
CA LEU A 179 -0.23 26.20 -31.12
C LEU A 179 -1.48 25.57 -30.49
N LEU A 180 -1.87 26.04 -29.28
CA LEU A 180 -3.05 25.59 -28.56
C LEU A 180 -4.35 25.91 -29.32
N ALA A 181 -4.43 27.10 -29.89
CA ALA A 181 -5.57 27.50 -30.70
C ALA A 181 -5.83 26.59 -31.90
N LEU A 182 -4.78 26.07 -32.52
CA LEU A 182 -4.89 25.14 -33.63
C LEU A 182 -5.20 23.71 -33.21
N MET A 183 -4.61 23.27 -32.10
CA MET A 183 -4.77 21.90 -31.58
C MET A 183 -6.12 21.68 -30.88
N GLY A 184 -6.65 22.73 -30.27
CA GLY A 184 -7.72 22.60 -29.29
C GLY A 184 -7.22 21.92 -27.99
N ASP A 185 -8.08 21.87 -26.99
CA ASP A 185 -7.82 21.13 -25.76
C ASP A 185 -9.09 20.39 -25.31
N SER A 186 -8.98 19.05 -25.24
CA SER A 186 -10.10 18.20 -24.79
C SER A 186 -10.34 18.30 -23.29
N ALA A 187 -9.34 18.67 -22.49
CA ALA A 187 -9.48 18.82 -21.04
C ALA A 187 -10.25 20.09 -20.70
N ASP A 188 -10.04 21.15 -21.48
CA ASP A 188 -10.72 22.46 -21.33
C ASP A 188 -11.90 22.63 -22.30
N ASN A 189 -12.11 21.64 -23.14
CA ASN A 189 -13.23 21.53 -24.06
C ASN A 189 -13.33 22.71 -25.05
N PHE A 190 -12.22 23.08 -25.67
CA PHE A 190 -12.26 24.02 -26.80
C PHE A 190 -11.78 23.37 -28.10
N PRO A 191 -12.42 23.70 -29.24
CA PRO A 191 -12.47 22.83 -30.42
C PRO A 191 -11.15 22.74 -31.20
N GLY A 192 -10.40 23.82 -31.34
CA GLY A 192 -9.26 23.88 -32.26
C GLY A 192 -9.66 23.67 -33.73
N CYS A 193 -8.68 23.27 -34.56
CA CYS A 193 -8.93 22.86 -35.95
C CYS A 193 -9.08 21.34 -36.04
N PRO A 194 -10.22 20.76 -36.44
CA PRO A 194 -10.45 19.32 -36.46
C PRO A 194 -9.43 18.55 -37.32
N GLY A 195 -8.70 17.63 -36.64
CA GLY A 195 -7.66 16.80 -37.23
C GLY A 195 -6.31 17.49 -37.41
N VAL A 196 -6.08 18.62 -36.78
CA VAL A 196 -4.79 19.28 -36.64
C VAL A 196 -4.22 18.93 -35.25
N GLY A 197 -3.19 18.11 -35.20
CA GLY A 197 -2.44 17.80 -33.99
C GLY A 197 -1.13 18.58 -33.91
N GLU A 198 -0.38 18.43 -32.82
CA GLU A 198 0.83 19.17 -32.49
C GLU A 198 1.79 19.34 -33.68
N LYS A 199 2.14 18.25 -34.36
CA LYS A 199 3.10 18.28 -35.51
C LYS A 199 2.60 19.13 -36.66
N THR A 200 1.29 19.16 -36.93
CA THR A 200 0.72 19.95 -38.03
C THR A 200 0.59 21.40 -37.61
N ALA A 201 0.13 21.65 -36.37
CA ALA A 201 0.06 22.98 -35.79
C ALA A 201 1.45 23.65 -35.76
N THR A 202 2.49 22.93 -35.27
CA THR A 202 3.87 23.43 -35.27
C THR A 202 4.34 23.85 -36.64
N LYS A 203 4.09 23.03 -37.69
CA LYS A 203 4.48 23.40 -39.08
C LYS A 203 3.77 24.63 -39.59
N LEU A 204 2.46 24.77 -39.27
CA LEU A 204 1.71 25.96 -39.65
C LEU A 204 2.26 27.21 -38.96
N ILE A 205 2.53 27.13 -37.65
CA ILE A 205 3.09 28.28 -36.93
C ILE A 205 4.53 28.61 -37.38
N GLN A 206 5.36 27.61 -37.69
CA GLN A 206 6.67 27.83 -38.29
C GLN A 206 6.60 28.53 -39.66
N GLN A 207 5.57 28.21 -40.48
CA GLN A 207 5.38 28.79 -41.79
C GLN A 207 4.79 30.22 -41.73
N PHE A 208 3.79 30.42 -40.86
CA PHE A 208 3.03 31.68 -40.84
C PHE A 208 3.36 32.59 -39.66
N GLY A 209 4.05 32.13 -38.65
CA GLY A 209 4.43 32.89 -37.42
C GLY A 209 3.31 33.02 -36.41
N SER A 210 2.07 33.16 -36.82
CA SER A 210 0.89 33.25 -35.93
C SER A 210 -0.37 32.70 -36.59
N VAL A 211 -1.40 32.40 -35.78
CA VAL A 211 -2.75 32.01 -36.24
C VAL A 211 -3.38 33.14 -37.08
N ASP A 212 -3.29 34.37 -36.67
CA ASP A 212 -3.86 35.50 -37.40
C ASP A 212 -3.26 35.63 -38.81
N ASN A 213 -1.92 35.54 -38.92
CA ASN A 213 -1.27 35.59 -40.21
C ASN A 213 -1.57 34.35 -41.07
N MET A 214 -1.72 33.19 -40.46
CA MET A 214 -2.15 31.95 -41.14
C MET A 214 -3.58 32.11 -41.71
N LEU A 215 -4.52 32.62 -40.90
CA LEU A 215 -5.91 32.81 -41.34
C LEU A 215 -6.04 33.90 -42.44
N ALA A 216 -5.14 34.88 -42.45
CA ALA A 216 -5.07 35.89 -43.53
C ALA A 216 -4.50 35.36 -44.85
N HIS A 217 -3.77 34.24 -44.81
CA HIS A 217 -3.06 33.69 -45.98
C HIS A 217 -3.35 32.20 -46.19
N THR A 218 -4.64 31.79 -46.03
CA THR A 218 -5.06 30.38 -46.21
C THR A 218 -4.80 29.87 -47.61
N ASP A 219 -4.73 30.76 -48.61
CA ASP A 219 -4.35 30.45 -50.01
C ASP A 219 -2.98 29.77 -50.13
N GLN A 220 -2.08 29.97 -49.19
CA GLN A 220 -0.77 29.34 -49.14
C GLN A 220 -0.76 27.96 -48.49
N ILE A 221 -1.88 27.53 -47.91
CA ILE A 221 -2.07 26.17 -47.35
C ILE A 221 -2.55 25.23 -48.46
N LYS A 222 -1.91 24.06 -48.61
CA LYS A 222 -2.20 23.13 -49.71
C LYS A 222 -3.24 22.04 -49.33
N GLY A 223 -4.09 21.69 -50.26
CA GLY A 223 -4.96 20.51 -50.23
C GLY A 223 -6.02 20.56 -49.16
N LYS A 224 -6.43 19.39 -48.65
CA LYS A 224 -7.49 19.24 -47.64
C LYS A 224 -7.27 19.97 -46.32
N LEU A 225 -6.00 20.33 -46.04
CA LEU A 225 -5.69 21.08 -44.81
C LEU A 225 -6.21 22.51 -44.91
N ARG A 226 -6.13 23.14 -46.11
CA ARG A 226 -6.74 24.44 -46.37
C ARG A 226 -8.24 24.44 -46.11
N GLU A 227 -8.98 23.49 -46.70
CA GLU A 227 -10.41 23.36 -46.53
C GLU A 227 -10.79 23.25 -45.02
N LYS A 228 -10.02 22.47 -44.25
CA LYS A 228 -10.24 22.28 -42.82
C LYS A 228 -9.99 23.58 -42.04
N VAL A 229 -8.91 24.31 -42.33
CA VAL A 229 -8.58 25.56 -41.67
C VAL A 229 -9.62 26.63 -41.96
N GLU A 230 -10.02 26.73 -43.23
CA GLU A 230 -11.07 27.70 -43.64
C GLU A 230 -12.43 27.39 -43.04
N ALA A 231 -12.81 26.10 -42.96
CA ALA A 231 -14.06 25.67 -42.32
C ALA A 231 -14.06 25.85 -40.78
N ALA A 232 -12.90 25.80 -40.13
CA ALA A 232 -12.73 25.92 -38.69
C ALA A 232 -12.29 27.32 -38.21
N THR A 233 -12.37 28.33 -39.05
CA THR A 233 -11.87 29.69 -38.76
C THR A 233 -12.42 30.26 -37.45
N ASP A 234 -13.71 30.14 -37.21
CA ASP A 234 -14.38 30.64 -36.02
C ASP A 234 -13.98 29.81 -34.76
N ASP A 235 -13.88 28.49 -34.91
CA ASP A 235 -13.44 27.58 -33.85
C ASP A 235 -11.97 27.86 -33.45
N ILE A 236 -11.11 28.14 -34.44
CA ILE A 236 -9.71 28.48 -34.17
C ILE A 236 -9.62 29.83 -33.42
N ARG A 237 -10.38 30.83 -33.83
CA ARG A 237 -10.44 32.15 -33.16
C ARG A 237 -10.99 32.04 -31.76
N MET A 238 -12.04 31.26 -31.56
CA MET A 238 -12.60 30.97 -30.23
C MET A 238 -11.56 30.27 -29.37
N SER A 239 -10.88 29.26 -29.90
CA SER A 239 -9.82 28.53 -29.20
C SER A 239 -8.64 29.42 -28.84
N TYR A 240 -8.25 30.34 -29.74
CA TYR A 240 -7.22 31.34 -29.44
C TYR A 240 -7.62 32.24 -28.26
N PHE A 241 -8.88 32.74 -28.27
CA PHE A 241 -9.42 33.53 -27.18
C PHE A 241 -9.43 32.75 -25.86
N LEU A 242 -9.89 31.50 -25.86
CA LEU A 242 -9.99 30.66 -24.66
C LEU A 242 -8.60 30.20 -24.12
N ALA A 243 -7.64 29.92 -25.00
CA ALA A 243 -6.29 29.52 -24.63
C ALA A 243 -5.39 30.70 -24.19
N THR A 244 -5.79 31.95 -24.52
CA THR A 244 -5.00 33.15 -24.16
C THR A 244 -5.09 33.42 -22.66
N ILE A 245 -3.94 33.37 -21.97
CA ILE A 245 -3.82 33.81 -20.58
C ILE A 245 -3.76 35.34 -20.55
N ARG A 246 -4.70 35.95 -19.84
CA ARG A 246 -4.76 37.43 -19.71
C ARG A 246 -3.62 37.91 -18.82
N THR A 247 -3.06 39.05 -19.16
CA THR A 247 -1.96 39.71 -18.42
C THR A 247 -2.29 41.13 -17.99
N ASP A 248 -3.59 41.45 -18.00
CA ASP A 248 -4.19 42.77 -17.67
C ASP A 248 -5.30 42.69 -16.62
N VAL A 249 -5.25 41.61 -15.80
CA VAL A 249 -6.17 41.43 -14.65
C VAL A 249 -5.99 42.58 -13.66
N PRO A 250 -7.07 43.12 -13.03
CA PRO A 250 -6.97 44.19 -12.06
C PRO A 250 -6.37 43.72 -10.72
N VAL A 251 -5.10 43.30 -10.77
CA VAL A 251 -4.28 42.90 -9.63
C VAL A 251 -3.01 43.76 -9.60
N THR A 252 -2.54 44.07 -8.40
CA THR A 252 -1.32 44.84 -8.19
C THR A 252 -0.17 43.96 -7.72
N LEU A 253 1.04 44.29 -8.16
CA LEU A 253 2.26 43.67 -7.63
C LEU A 253 2.62 44.36 -6.30
N ASP A 254 2.29 43.73 -5.18
CA ASP A 254 2.61 44.23 -3.83
C ASP A 254 3.73 43.36 -3.23
N LEU A 255 4.98 43.73 -3.51
CA LEU A 255 6.15 42.96 -3.07
C LEU A 255 6.32 42.93 -1.55
N GLU A 256 5.86 43.94 -0.83
CA GLU A 256 5.96 43.96 0.63
C GLU A 256 5.06 42.88 1.25
N LYS A 257 3.85 42.67 0.69
CA LYS A 257 2.98 41.57 1.14
C LYS A 257 3.44 40.22 0.68
N MET A 258 4.18 40.13 -0.43
CA MET A 258 4.69 38.88 -0.97
C MET A 258 6.03 38.44 -0.34
N LYS A 259 6.63 39.27 0.50
CA LYS A 259 7.92 38.97 1.14
C LYS A 259 7.82 37.77 2.04
N VAL A 260 8.73 36.82 1.86
CA VAL A 260 8.80 35.61 2.70
C VAL A 260 9.22 36.00 4.11
N THR A 261 8.40 35.66 5.09
CA THR A 261 8.65 35.87 6.53
C THR A 261 8.51 34.52 7.26
N GLU A 262 8.96 34.49 8.52
CA GLU A 262 8.72 33.32 9.37
C GLU A 262 7.22 33.14 9.59
N PRO A 263 6.70 31.90 9.57
CA PRO A 263 5.29 31.64 9.81
C PRO A 263 4.89 31.99 11.25
N ASP A 264 3.64 32.42 11.43
CA ASP A 264 3.05 32.60 12.75
C ASP A 264 2.80 31.23 13.41
N ALA A 265 3.68 30.86 14.34
CA ALA A 265 3.61 29.60 15.05
C ALA A 265 2.28 29.45 15.81
N ALA A 266 1.74 30.51 16.39
CA ALA A 266 0.50 30.46 17.17
C ALA A 266 -0.73 30.22 16.28
N MET A 267 -0.69 30.65 15.03
CA MET A 267 -1.75 30.39 14.04
C MET A 267 -1.56 29.01 13.38
N LEU A 268 -0.32 28.62 13.11
CA LEU A 268 -0.01 27.40 12.36
C LEU A 268 -0.16 26.11 13.21
N GLU A 269 0.27 26.16 14.47
CA GLU A 269 0.23 25.03 15.39
C GLU A 269 -1.17 24.39 15.55
N PRO A 270 -2.26 25.15 15.80
CA PRO A 270 -3.61 24.59 15.86
C PRO A 270 -4.06 23.92 14.55
N ILE A 271 -3.63 24.45 13.40
CA ILE A 271 -3.99 23.92 12.09
C ILE A 271 -3.26 22.59 11.85
N LEU A 272 -1.95 22.54 12.11
CA LEU A 272 -1.17 21.32 11.97
C LEU A 272 -1.65 20.23 12.94
N THR A 273 -2.07 20.65 14.13
CA THR A 273 -2.70 19.82 15.14
C THR A 273 -4.04 19.25 14.65
N GLU A 274 -4.94 20.09 14.11
CA GLU A 274 -6.20 19.68 13.52
C GLU A 274 -6.02 18.64 12.40
N LEU A 275 -4.93 18.76 11.64
CA LEU A 275 -4.55 17.90 10.53
C LEU A 275 -3.78 16.66 10.95
N GLU A 276 -3.29 16.61 12.19
CA GLU A 276 -2.43 15.54 12.70
C GLU A 276 -1.06 15.45 11.95
N PHE A 277 -0.49 16.61 11.60
CA PHE A 277 0.80 16.72 10.89
C PHE A 277 1.98 16.92 11.85
N LYS A 278 2.17 15.99 12.79
CA LYS A 278 3.16 16.08 13.87
C LYS A 278 4.59 16.31 13.38
N ALA A 279 5.10 15.45 12.50
CA ALA A 279 6.45 15.59 11.96
C ALA A 279 6.70 16.93 11.27
N MET A 280 5.64 17.51 10.67
CA MET A 280 5.70 18.81 10.02
C MET A 280 5.69 19.94 11.05
N ALA A 281 4.88 19.83 12.11
CA ALA A 281 4.86 20.76 13.24
C ALA A 281 6.22 20.79 13.94
N ASP A 282 6.80 19.66 14.28
CA ASP A 282 8.12 19.55 14.88
C ASP A 282 9.22 20.23 14.06
N LYS A 283 9.18 20.03 12.73
CA LYS A 283 10.17 20.62 11.82
C LYS A 283 10.03 22.13 11.66
N LEU A 284 8.79 22.63 11.68
CA LEU A 284 8.48 24.05 11.38
C LEU A 284 8.46 24.94 12.62
N LEU A 285 8.10 24.40 13.80
CA LEU A 285 7.86 25.19 15.00
C LEU A 285 9.01 25.13 16.02
N LYS A 286 9.95 24.17 15.92
CA LYS A 286 11.14 24.13 16.79
C LYS A 286 12.17 25.17 16.39
N LYS A 287 12.38 26.17 17.24
CA LYS A 287 13.51 27.11 17.17
C LYS A 287 14.83 26.36 17.35
N ALA A 288 15.67 26.32 16.31
CA ALA A 288 17.00 25.76 16.38
C ALA A 288 17.95 26.56 17.27
N PRO A 289 18.81 25.90 18.10
CA PRO A 289 20.08 26.48 18.48
C PRO A 289 21.09 26.25 17.35
N SER A 290 21.81 27.31 17.06
CA SER A 290 22.78 27.42 16.00
C SER A 290 24.01 26.53 16.18
N ALA A 291 24.38 25.72 15.17
CA ALA A 291 25.76 25.51 14.71
C ALA A 291 25.81 24.67 13.42
N PRO A 292 26.75 24.90 12.52
CA PRO A 292 26.70 24.33 11.17
C PRO A 292 27.31 22.93 11.12
N LYS A 293 26.63 21.99 10.47
CA LYS A 293 27.27 20.76 9.99
C LYS A 293 27.01 20.58 8.50
N THR A 294 28.10 20.31 7.83
CA THR A 294 28.38 20.10 6.43
C THR A 294 27.48 19.06 5.78
N ALA A 295 27.18 19.35 4.53
CA ALA A 295 26.39 18.54 3.59
C ALA A 295 27.02 17.16 3.33
N SER A 296 26.19 16.15 3.28
CA SER A 296 26.09 15.17 2.17
C SER A 296 25.13 14.03 2.57
N SER A 297 24.03 13.92 1.85
CA SER A 297 23.50 12.68 1.28
C SER A 297 22.10 12.91 0.72
N GLU A 298 21.91 12.45 -0.49
CA GLU A 298 20.65 12.40 -1.17
C GLU A 298 19.62 11.63 -0.33
N LEU A 299 18.55 12.32 0.06
CA LEU A 299 17.42 11.74 0.76
C LEU A 299 16.53 11.01 -0.24
N ASP A 300 16.47 9.71 -0.09
CA ASP A 300 15.51 8.84 -0.79
C ASP A 300 14.10 9.11 -0.24
N ILE A 301 13.32 9.88 -0.99
CA ILE A 301 11.99 10.40 -0.61
C ILE A 301 10.94 9.28 -0.43
N PHE A 302 11.26 8.05 -0.88
CA PHE A 302 10.34 6.91 -0.82
C PHE A 302 10.57 5.94 0.36
N GLY A 303 11.73 6.01 1.04
CA GLY A 303 12.07 5.13 2.17
C GLY A 303 11.49 5.56 3.52
N GLU A 304 11.25 6.84 3.72
CA GLU A 304 10.80 7.39 5.01
C GLU A 304 9.27 7.40 5.20
N PHE A 305 8.49 7.02 4.17
CA PHE A 305 7.03 7.04 4.24
C PHE A 305 6.37 5.76 4.79
N ALA A 306 7.16 4.74 5.12
CA ALA A 306 6.62 3.47 5.63
C ALA A 306 6.38 3.46 7.17
N ALA A 307 6.83 4.46 7.91
CA ALA A 307 6.89 4.43 9.37
C ALA A 307 6.03 5.45 10.13
N THR A 308 5.24 6.31 9.46
CA THR A 308 4.42 7.29 10.20
C THR A 308 2.94 7.20 9.79
N GLY A 309 2.18 6.51 10.63
CA GLY A 309 0.73 6.61 10.68
C GLY A 309 0.25 8.01 11.10
N PRO A 310 -1.05 8.31 11.00
CA PRO A 310 -1.60 9.60 11.43
C PRO A 310 -1.35 9.80 12.92
N GLY A 311 -0.45 10.74 13.24
CA GLY A 311 -0.14 11.12 14.62
C GLY A 311 -1.23 12.01 15.20
N VAL A 312 -1.42 11.91 16.48
CA VAL A 312 -2.37 12.62 17.31
C VAL A 312 -1.93 14.07 17.58
N SER A 313 -2.87 14.89 17.86
CA SER A 313 -2.87 16.33 18.14
C SER A 313 -1.91 16.83 19.24
N GLU A 314 -1.01 17.77 18.96
CA GLU A 314 -0.02 18.36 19.90
C GLU A 314 -0.53 19.47 20.84
N ASN A 315 -1.85 19.69 20.97
CA ASN A 315 -2.40 20.54 22.05
C ASN A 315 -2.93 19.73 23.24
N ALA A 316 -2.97 18.42 23.18
CA ALA A 316 -2.84 17.62 24.38
C ALA A 316 -1.32 17.52 24.66
N LYS A 317 -0.80 18.12 25.72
CA LYS A 317 0.46 17.71 26.30
C LYS A 317 0.33 16.20 26.53
N TYR A 318 0.97 15.40 25.66
CA TYR A 318 1.05 13.97 25.94
C TYR A 318 1.69 13.84 27.32
N GLU A 319 1.14 12.98 28.10
CA GLU A 319 1.86 12.46 29.24
C GLU A 319 3.09 11.71 28.73
N THR A 320 4.16 11.76 29.49
CA THR A 320 5.42 11.06 29.20
C THR A 320 5.96 10.50 30.52
N ALA A 321 6.92 9.61 30.48
CA ALA A 321 7.62 9.17 31.70
C ALA A 321 8.09 10.35 32.58
N LYS A 322 8.52 11.47 31.97
CA LYS A 322 8.97 12.67 32.69
C LYS A 322 7.86 13.48 33.35
N THR A 323 6.61 13.37 32.89
CA THR A 323 5.47 14.17 33.36
C THR A 323 4.47 13.37 34.18
N THR A 324 4.48 12.05 34.06
CA THR A 324 3.56 11.14 34.72
C THR A 324 4.23 10.51 35.94
N PRO A 325 3.69 10.65 37.15
CA PRO A 325 4.20 9.93 38.31
C PRO A 325 4.13 8.43 38.12
N HIS A 326 5.24 7.73 38.24
CA HIS A 326 5.34 6.27 38.13
C HIS A 326 6.42 5.71 39.05
N GLU A 327 6.39 4.40 39.24
CA GLU A 327 7.37 3.63 40.01
C GLU A 327 7.95 2.52 39.11
N TYR A 328 9.06 2.81 38.44
CA TYR A 328 9.80 1.83 37.64
C TYR A 328 11.03 1.38 38.37
N VAL A 329 11.12 0.08 38.65
CA VAL A 329 12.07 -0.50 39.58
C VAL A 329 13.03 -1.43 38.85
N LEU A 330 14.32 -1.13 38.96
CA LEU A 330 15.37 -2.05 38.52
C LEU A 330 15.55 -3.11 39.63
N VAL A 331 15.47 -4.39 39.21
CA VAL A 331 15.65 -5.57 40.09
C VAL A 331 16.91 -6.28 39.66
N ASP A 332 18.02 -6.02 40.33
CA ASP A 332 19.34 -6.46 39.88
C ASP A 332 19.93 -7.62 40.70
N THR A 333 19.26 -8.06 41.78
CA THR A 333 19.68 -9.20 42.59
C THR A 333 18.71 -10.41 42.46
N GLU A 334 19.27 -11.62 42.59
CA GLU A 334 18.45 -12.85 42.58
C GLU A 334 17.42 -12.89 43.73
N ASN A 335 17.70 -12.31 44.87
CA ASN A 335 16.77 -12.31 45.99
C ASN A 335 15.58 -11.41 45.70
N GLU A 336 15.82 -10.21 45.24
CA GLU A 336 14.73 -9.31 44.79
C GLU A 336 13.92 -9.92 43.65
N ALA A 337 14.56 -10.60 42.68
CA ALA A 337 13.87 -11.32 41.61
C ALA A 337 12.96 -12.42 42.14
N ARG A 338 13.36 -13.17 43.20
CA ARG A 338 12.50 -14.18 43.86
C ARG A 338 11.32 -13.53 44.59
N GLU A 339 11.55 -12.46 45.33
CA GLU A 339 10.47 -11.71 45.98
C GLU A 339 9.47 -11.14 44.96
N LEU A 340 9.98 -10.62 43.84
CA LEU A 340 9.16 -10.13 42.74
C LEU A 340 8.35 -11.27 42.07
N CYS A 341 8.95 -12.43 41.87
CA CYS A 341 8.24 -13.60 41.37
C CYS A 341 7.09 -14.01 42.31
N ASP A 342 7.36 -14.09 43.63
CA ASP A 342 6.32 -14.42 44.62
C ASP A 342 5.19 -13.38 44.62
N PHE A 343 5.51 -12.09 44.47
CA PHE A 343 4.52 -11.03 44.31
C PHE A 343 3.61 -11.26 43.06
N PHE A 344 4.19 -11.50 41.88
CA PHE A 344 3.41 -11.69 40.67
C PHE A 344 2.59 -12.98 40.67
N ARG A 345 3.01 -14.02 41.35
CA ARG A 345 2.23 -15.26 41.54
C ARG A 345 0.91 -15.04 42.29
N THR A 346 0.73 -13.92 42.98
CA THR A 346 -0.52 -13.54 43.64
C THR A 346 -1.48 -12.79 42.72
N LYS A 347 -1.03 -12.42 41.50
CA LYS A 347 -1.81 -11.61 40.59
C LYS A 347 -2.58 -12.46 39.56
N GLU A 348 -3.75 -12.01 39.17
CA GLU A 348 -4.57 -12.66 38.11
C GLU A 348 -4.07 -12.26 36.68
N ILE A 349 -3.50 -11.08 36.54
CA ILE A 349 -3.05 -10.48 35.27
C ILE A 349 -1.65 -9.95 35.44
N VAL A 350 -0.75 -10.28 34.53
CA VAL A 350 0.62 -9.78 34.47
C VAL A 350 0.95 -9.38 33.03
N SER A 351 1.32 -8.12 32.84
CA SER A 351 1.94 -7.64 31.62
C SER A 351 3.39 -8.08 31.59
N ILE A 352 3.83 -8.60 30.45
CA ILE A 352 5.19 -9.10 30.21
C ILE A 352 5.75 -8.51 28.93
N ASP A 353 7.05 -8.27 28.93
CA ASP A 353 7.80 -7.89 27.76
C ASP A 353 9.23 -8.40 27.87
N THR A 354 9.96 -8.55 26.75
CA THR A 354 11.35 -9.01 26.70
C THR A 354 12.24 -8.06 25.93
N GLU A 355 13.32 -7.60 26.57
CA GLU A 355 14.39 -6.89 25.89
C GLU A 355 15.42 -7.84 25.31
N THR A 356 15.80 -7.59 24.05
CA THR A 356 16.61 -8.55 23.29
C THR A 356 17.67 -7.87 22.41
N THR A 357 18.58 -8.67 21.86
CA THR A 357 19.66 -8.19 20.99
C THR A 357 19.27 -8.10 19.50
N SER A 358 18.11 -8.61 19.10
CA SER A 358 17.70 -8.71 17.69
C SER A 358 16.18 -8.72 17.55
N THR A 359 15.67 -8.25 16.42
CA THR A 359 14.26 -8.38 16.05
C THR A 359 13.89 -9.77 15.50
N SER A 360 14.88 -10.64 15.22
CA SER A 360 14.67 -12.05 14.88
C SER A 360 14.58 -12.87 16.15
N PRO A 361 13.44 -13.44 16.53
CA PRO A 361 13.30 -14.18 17.79
C PRO A 361 14.17 -15.46 17.82
N ILE A 362 14.47 -16.01 16.64
CA ILE A 362 15.33 -17.18 16.52
C ILE A 362 16.77 -16.85 16.88
N ASP A 363 17.27 -15.64 16.58
CA ASP A 363 18.67 -15.23 16.80
C ASP A 363 18.84 -14.37 18.05
N ALA A 364 17.75 -13.80 18.55
CA ALA A 364 17.76 -12.88 19.68
C ALA A 364 18.28 -13.52 20.98
N GLU A 365 19.14 -12.82 21.70
CA GLU A 365 19.52 -13.18 23.07
C GLU A 365 18.81 -12.22 24.04
N LEU A 366 18.31 -12.75 25.16
CA LEU A 366 17.64 -11.96 26.20
C LEU A 366 18.61 -10.95 26.81
N VAL A 367 18.18 -9.71 26.93
CA VAL A 367 18.85 -8.61 27.64
C VAL A 367 18.16 -8.31 28.96
N GLY A 368 16.85 -8.48 29.03
CA GLY A 368 16.07 -8.28 30.22
C GLY A 368 14.63 -8.78 30.10
N LEU A 369 13.95 -8.79 31.23
CA LEU A 369 12.53 -9.13 31.38
C LEU A 369 11.84 -7.97 32.08
N SER A 370 10.69 -7.54 31.59
CA SER A 370 9.89 -6.53 32.27
C SER A 370 8.49 -7.02 32.61
N PHE A 371 7.96 -6.50 33.71
CA PHE A 371 6.70 -6.93 34.28
C PHE A 371 5.90 -5.77 34.85
N ALA A 372 4.57 -5.78 34.66
CA ALA A 372 3.63 -4.90 35.34
C ALA A 372 2.35 -5.66 35.72
N ALA A 373 1.75 -5.32 36.85
CA ALA A 373 0.42 -5.82 37.25
C ALA A 373 -0.50 -4.70 37.73
N ASP A 374 0.06 -3.56 38.07
CA ASP A 374 -0.64 -2.35 38.50
C ASP A 374 -0.19 -1.20 37.58
N GLU A 375 -1.11 -0.34 37.12
CA GLU A 375 -0.76 0.81 36.26
C GLU A 375 0.23 1.74 36.97
N PHE A 376 1.16 2.32 36.19
CA PHE A 376 2.22 3.20 36.64
C PHE A 376 3.25 2.56 37.59
N LYS A 377 3.23 1.22 37.68
CA LYS A 377 4.21 0.45 38.46
C LYS A 377 4.70 -0.75 37.66
N ALA A 378 5.97 -0.74 37.32
CA ALA A 378 6.58 -1.81 36.55
C ALA A 378 8.00 -2.12 37.02
N PHE A 379 8.53 -3.26 36.60
CA PHE A 379 9.80 -3.80 37.04
C PHE A 379 10.61 -4.28 35.86
N TYR A 380 11.89 -3.98 35.88
CA TYR A 380 12.84 -4.48 34.88
C TYR A 380 13.91 -5.35 35.58
N VAL A 381 14.14 -6.54 35.04
CA VAL A 381 15.09 -7.53 35.51
C VAL A 381 16.16 -7.77 34.45
N PRO A 382 17.41 -7.28 34.63
CA PRO A 382 18.47 -7.51 33.66
C PRO A 382 18.83 -8.99 33.54
N VAL A 383 19.07 -9.45 32.32
CA VAL A 383 19.52 -10.80 32.02
C VAL A 383 20.95 -10.77 31.48
N ALA A 384 21.87 -11.53 32.13
CA ALA A 384 23.25 -11.57 31.72
C ALA A 384 23.46 -12.19 30.33
N ALA A 385 24.55 -11.79 29.65
CA ALA A 385 24.92 -12.38 28.35
C ALA A 385 25.34 -13.86 28.47
N ASP A 386 25.88 -14.23 29.63
CA ASP A 386 26.23 -15.62 29.94
C ASP A 386 24.96 -16.48 30.06
N ARG A 387 24.90 -17.55 29.27
CA ARG A 387 23.72 -18.39 29.15
C ARG A 387 23.29 -19.07 30.44
N GLU A 388 24.20 -19.51 31.26
CA GLU A 388 23.90 -20.18 32.57
C GLU A 388 23.28 -19.17 33.53
N LYS A 389 23.86 -17.99 33.61
CA LYS A 389 23.34 -16.89 34.46
C LYS A 389 21.97 -16.42 33.94
N ALA A 390 21.80 -16.33 32.61
CA ALA A 390 20.53 -16.00 32.01
C ALA A 390 19.44 -17.01 32.39
N LEU A 391 19.75 -18.30 32.29
CA LEU A 391 18.86 -19.39 32.71
C LEU A 391 18.52 -19.33 34.20
N THR A 392 19.44 -18.93 35.05
CA THR A 392 19.19 -18.76 36.49
C THR A 392 18.06 -17.75 36.71
N ILE A 393 18.14 -16.57 36.09
CA ILE A 393 17.12 -15.51 36.23
C ILE A 393 15.82 -15.94 35.57
N VAL A 394 15.85 -16.46 34.35
CA VAL A 394 14.64 -16.91 33.63
C VAL A 394 13.89 -18.00 34.42
N ASN A 395 14.59 -18.93 35.03
CA ASN A 395 13.99 -20.01 35.82
C ASN A 395 13.33 -19.47 37.11
N ILE A 396 13.73 -18.35 37.66
CA ILE A 396 13.03 -17.72 38.79
C ILE A 396 11.60 -17.35 38.35
N PHE A 397 11.45 -16.75 37.15
CA PHE A 397 10.16 -16.27 36.64
C PHE A 397 9.37 -17.31 35.85
N LYS A 398 9.95 -18.47 35.53
CA LYS A 398 9.27 -19.56 34.85
C LYS A 398 7.93 -19.94 35.45
N PRO A 399 7.74 -19.99 36.81
CA PRO A 399 6.45 -20.25 37.42
C PRO A 399 5.34 -19.27 37.03
N ILE A 400 5.66 -17.98 36.75
CA ILE A 400 4.68 -16.99 36.31
C ILE A 400 4.26 -17.28 34.86
N TYR A 401 5.24 -17.49 33.99
CA TYR A 401 4.97 -17.74 32.56
C TYR A 401 4.16 -19.02 32.34
N GLU A 402 4.42 -20.08 33.11
CA GLU A 402 3.81 -21.40 32.94
C GLU A 402 2.52 -21.61 33.77
N ASP A 403 2.19 -20.67 34.66
CA ASP A 403 0.94 -20.72 35.43
C ASP A 403 -0.26 -20.38 34.51
N ALA A 404 -1.12 -21.37 34.24
CA ALA A 404 -2.29 -21.21 33.41
C ALA A 404 -3.38 -20.35 34.02
N THR A 405 -3.33 -20.06 35.33
CA THR A 405 -4.34 -19.24 36.04
C THR A 405 -4.05 -17.74 35.87
N ILE A 406 -2.83 -17.37 35.59
CA ILE A 406 -2.38 -15.99 35.37
C ILE A 406 -2.55 -15.64 33.89
N MET A 407 -3.31 -14.58 33.60
CA MET A 407 -3.37 -14.02 32.25
C MET A 407 -2.07 -13.24 31.95
N LYS A 408 -1.44 -13.52 30.81
CA LYS A 408 -0.30 -12.75 30.32
C LYS A 408 -0.75 -11.74 29.28
N VAL A 409 -0.36 -10.50 29.47
CA VAL A 409 -0.60 -9.40 28.55
C VAL A 409 0.71 -9.04 27.86
N GLY A 410 0.72 -8.84 26.57
CA GLY A 410 1.90 -8.44 25.81
C GLY A 410 1.56 -7.60 24.59
N GLN A 411 2.56 -6.98 23.99
CA GLN A 411 2.49 -6.30 22.70
C GLN A 411 3.26 -7.12 21.68
N ASN A 412 2.58 -7.77 20.73
CA ASN A 412 3.18 -8.78 19.85
C ASN A 412 3.79 -9.95 20.65
N ILE A 413 3.04 -10.44 21.61
CA ILE A 413 3.46 -11.47 22.57
C ILE A 413 4.00 -12.76 21.94
N LYS A 414 3.70 -12.99 20.66
CA LYS A 414 4.27 -14.11 19.90
C LYS A 414 5.80 -14.07 19.89
N TYR A 415 6.38 -12.89 19.72
CA TYR A 415 7.84 -12.69 19.76
C TYR A 415 8.42 -13.13 21.10
N ASP A 416 7.83 -12.70 22.22
CA ASP A 416 8.26 -13.07 23.57
C ASP A 416 8.14 -14.56 23.82
N MET A 417 7.06 -15.20 23.32
CA MET A 417 6.87 -16.65 23.39
C MET A 417 8.00 -17.40 22.68
N GLU A 418 8.40 -16.97 21.51
CA GLU A 418 9.47 -17.62 20.73
C GLU A 418 10.84 -17.43 21.38
N VAL A 419 11.13 -16.22 21.85
CA VAL A 419 12.39 -15.93 22.58
C VAL A 419 12.47 -16.77 23.85
N LEU A 420 11.43 -16.78 24.70
CA LEU A 420 11.39 -17.50 25.96
C LEU A 420 11.39 -19.02 25.78
N ALA A 421 10.79 -19.54 24.70
CA ALA A 421 10.84 -20.97 24.38
C ALA A 421 12.28 -21.47 24.21
N ARG A 422 13.18 -20.65 23.69
CA ARG A 422 14.61 -20.98 23.55
C ARG A 422 15.34 -21.03 24.90
N TYR A 423 14.74 -20.47 25.93
CA TYR A 423 15.20 -20.58 27.32
C TYR A 423 14.46 -21.67 28.12
N GLY A 424 13.65 -22.49 27.45
CA GLY A 424 12.93 -23.62 28.05
C GLY A 424 11.70 -23.19 28.85
N VAL A 425 11.11 -22.05 28.52
CA VAL A 425 9.88 -21.53 29.10
C VAL A 425 8.75 -21.65 28.11
N THR A 426 7.61 -22.18 28.56
CA THR A 426 6.37 -22.26 27.77
C THR A 426 5.34 -21.34 28.39
N ILE A 427 4.95 -20.26 27.71
CA ILE A 427 3.88 -19.39 28.18
C ILE A 427 2.55 -20.13 28.10
N ARG A 428 1.85 -20.22 29.23
CA ARG A 428 0.57 -20.95 29.36
C ARG A 428 -0.53 -20.03 29.86
N GLY A 429 -1.77 -20.49 29.71
CA GLY A 429 -2.95 -19.78 30.18
C GLY A 429 -3.51 -18.80 29.15
N LYS A 430 -4.36 -17.92 29.65
CA LYS A 430 -5.02 -16.90 28.81
C LYS A 430 -4.03 -15.81 28.41
N LEU A 431 -3.99 -15.48 27.13
CA LEU A 431 -3.13 -14.43 26.58
C LEU A 431 -3.97 -13.23 26.16
N PHE A 432 -3.41 -12.03 26.27
CA PHE A 432 -3.98 -10.83 25.69
C PHE A 432 -2.88 -10.07 24.92
N ASP A 433 -3.00 -9.97 23.63
CA ASP A 433 -2.07 -9.20 22.79
C ASP A 433 -2.72 -7.87 22.40
N THR A 434 -2.10 -6.75 22.79
CA THR A 434 -2.62 -5.40 22.55
C THR A 434 -2.57 -5.03 21.06
N MET A 435 -1.58 -5.49 20.32
CA MET A 435 -1.49 -5.33 18.87
C MET A 435 -2.68 -5.99 18.16
N LEU A 436 -2.99 -7.25 18.54
CA LEU A 436 -4.10 -8.01 17.95
C LEU A 436 -5.47 -7.48 18.38
N ALA A 437 -5.61 -7.02 19.63
CA ALA A 437 -6.83 -6.37 20.10
C ALA A 437 -7.14 -5.11 19.27
N HIS A 438 -6.15 -4.26 19.07
CA HIS A 438 -6.30 -3.07 18.24
C HIS A 438 -6.55 -3.41 16.76
N TYR A 439 -5.87 -4.42 16.23
CA TYR A 439 -6.08 -4.88 14.85
C TYR A 439 -7.53 -5.37 14.62
N VAL A 440 -8.09 -6.13 15.53
CA VAL A 440 -9.49 -6.59 15.43
C VAL A 440 -10.47 -5.42 15.42
N LEU A 441 -10.18 -4.37 16.19
CA LEU A 441 -11.00 -3.16 16.26
C LEU A 441 -10.83 -2.24 15.06
N GLN A 442 -9.60 -2.08 14.57
CA GLN A 442 -9.21 -1.07 13.58
C GLN A 442 -8.18 -1.64 12.58
N PRO A 443 -8.56 -2.58 11.70
CA PRO A 443 -7.62 -3.35 10.86
C PRO A 443 -6.84 -2.51 9.83
N GLU A 444 -7.25 -1.28 9.58
CA GLU A 444 -6.62 -0.37 8.59
C GLU A 444 -5.58 0.56 9.23
N LEU A 445 -5.43 0.57 10.57
CA LEU A 445 -4.54 1.47 11.29
C LEU A 445 -3.18 0.82 11.62
N HIS A 446 -2.29 1.57 12.23
CA HIS A 446 -1.05 1.04 12.78
C HIS A 446 -1.29 0.45 14.18
N HIS A 447 -0.59 -0.64 14.49
CA HIS A 447 -0.80 -1.41 15.72
C HIS A 447 0.47 -1.48 16.59
N ASN A 448 1.45 -0.59 16.33
CA ASN A 448 2.62 -0.45 17.19
C ASN A 448 2.24 0.27 18.49
N MET A 449 2.98 0.02 19.54
CA MET A 449 2.70 0.53 20.88
C MET A 449 2.70 2.05 20.94
N ASP A 450 3.68 2.71 20.33
CA ASP A 450 3.77 4.18 20.30
C ASP A 450 2.49 4.81 19.76
N TYR A 451 2.02 4.32 18.60
CA TYR A 451 0.80 4.81 17.98
C TYR A 451 -0.43 4.60 18.86
N MET A 452 -0.54 3.42 19.50
CA MET A 452 -1.67 3.12 20.37
C MET A 452 -1.61 3.92 21.67
N ALA A 453 -0.43 4.08 22.28
CA ALA A 453 -0.23 4.92 23.45
C ALA A 453 -0.62 6.38 23.18
N GLU A 454 -0.15 6.94 22.07
CA GLU A 454 -0.50 8.30 21.66
C GLU A 454 -2.02 8.46 21.42
N THR A 455 -2.64 7.51 20.69
CA THR A 455 -4.04 7.64 20.24
C THR A 455 -5.07 7.24 21.28
N LEU A 456 -4.74 6.29 22.15
CA LEU A 456 -5.69 5.71 23.11
C LEU A 456 -5.47 6.19 24.54
N LEU A 457 -4.21 6.47 24.91
CA LEU A 457 -3.83 6.89 26.27
C LEU A 457 -3.46 8.37 26.35
N GLY A 458 -3.22 9.06 25.23
CA GLY A 458 -2.66 10.41 25.22
C GLY A 458 -1.23 10.45 25.79
N TYR A 459 -0.47 9.39 25.62
CA TYR A 459 0.85 9.19 26.19
C TYR A 459 1.90 8.97 25.10
N GLN A 460 3.04 9.65 25.21
CA GLN A 460 4.18 9.48 24.32
C GLN A 460 5.24 8.64 25.01
N THR A 461 5.51 7.47 24.46
CA THR A 461 6.50 6.50 24.93
C THR A 461 7.94 6.96 24.64
N ILE A 462 8.89 6.39 25.33
CA ILE A 462 10.32 6.52 25.04
C ILE A 462 10.61 5.71 23.77
N HIS A 463 11.22 6.33 22.77
CA HIS A 463 11.55 5.61 21.53
C HIS A 463 12.88 4.84 21.68
N ILE A 464 12.94 3.61 21.16
CA ILE A 464 14.13 2.75 21.21
C ILE A 464 15.37 3.44 20.61
N GLU A 465 15.20 4.31 19.60
CA GLU A 465 16.28 5.09 19.01
C GLU A 465 16.90 6.09 19.97
N GLU A 466 16.24 6.44 21.07
CA GLU A 466 16.81 7.29 22.13
C GLU A 466 17.86 6.51 22.95
N LEU A 467 17.72 5.18 23.03
CA LEU A 467 18.62 4.31 23.76
C LEU A 467 19.79 3.81 22.90
N ILE A 468 19.46 3.26 21.71
CA ILE A 468 20.43 2.57 20.86
C ILE A 468 20.86 3.39 19.62
N GLY A 469 20.29 4.57 19.42
CA GLY A 469 20.55 5.43 18.28
C GLY A 469 19.76 5.05 17.01
N PRO A 470 19.81 5.90 15.98
CA PRO A 470 19.03 5.73 14.75
C PRO A 470 19.49 4.50 13.96
N LYS A 471 18.55 3.90 13.22
CA LYS A 471 18.80 2.73 12.34
C LYS A 471 19.96 3.01 11.37
N GLY A 472 20.91 2.08 11.29
CA GLY A 472 22.03 2.14 10.36
C GLY A 472 23.38 1.75 10.96
N ARG A 473 24.45 2.08 10.22
CA ARG A 473 25.82 1.83 10.72
C ARG A 473 26.08 2.68 11.96
N GLY A 474 26.28 2.04 13.10
CA GLY A 474 26.57 2.68 14.39
C GLY A 474 25.40 2.61 15.39
N GLN A 475 24.27 1.97 15.04
CA GLN A 475 23.25 1.61 16.02
C GLN A 475 23.84 0.61 17.04
N LEU A 476 23.64 0.90 18.32
CA LEU A 476 24.08 0.03 19.41
C LEU A 476 23.15 -1.19 19.54
N SER A 477 23.64 -2.24 20.18
CA SER A 477 22.76 -3.30 20.67
C SER A 477 22.13 -2.86 22.00
N MET A 478 20.93 -3.33 22.32
CA MET A 478 20.33 -3.12 23.64
C MET A 478 21.26 -3.64 24.75
N ARG A 479 22.06 -4.67 24.46
CA ARG A 479 23.09 -5.22 25.36
C ARG A 479 24.19 -4.23 25.77
N ASP A 480 24.43 -3.20 24.91
CA ASP A 480 25.49 -2.20 25.15
C ASP A 480 24.97 -1.01 25.98
N VAL A 481 23.68 -0.97 26.30
CA VAL A 481 23.06 0.07 27.13
C VAL A 481 23.09 -0.32 28.59
N ALA A 482 23.27 0.67 29.47
CA ALA A 482 23.31 0.43 30.92
C ALA A 482 21.92 -0.01 31.43
N PRO A 483 21.87 -0.98 32.37
CA PRO A 483 20.60 -1.48 32.93
C PRO A 483 19.67 -0.41 33.50
N ASP A 484 20.21 0.61 34.17
CA ASP A 484 19.41 1.74 34.69
C ASP A 484 18.71 2.53 33.57
N THR A 485 19.38 2.67 32.44
CA THR A 485 18.78 3.36 31.26
C THR A 485 17.73 2.50 30.59
N ILE A 486 17.97 1.17 30.48
CA ILE A 486 17.00 0.23 29.91
C ILE A 486 15.78 0.14 30.83
N CYS A 487 15.96 0.19 32.15
CA CYS A 487 14.89 0.06 33.12
C CYS A 487 13.72 1.02 32.84
N GLU A 488 14.02 2.29 32.57
CA GLU A 488 12.98 3.29 32.31
C GLU A 488 12.19 2.97 31.05
N TYR A 489 12.85 2.53 30.01
CA TYR A 489 12.24 2.15 28.74
C TYR A 489 11.43 0.83 28.85
N ALA A 490 12.06 -0.24 29.33
CA ALA A 490 11.46 -1.56 29.37
C ALA A 490 10.30 -1.69 30.37
N ALA A 491 10.41 -0.98 31.51
CA ALA A 491 9.33 -0.91 32.49
C ALA A 491 8.15 -0.08 31.96
N GLU A 492 8.43 1.00 31.18
CA GLU A 492 7.39 1.75 30.47
C GLU A 492 6.64 0.86 29.49
N ASP A 493 7.33 0.04 28.71
CA ASP A 493 6.69 -0.87 27.72
C ASP A 493 5.74 -1.85 28.40
N ALA A 494 6.11 -2.43 29.54
CA ALA A 494 5.24 -3.32 30.31
C ALA A 494 4.02 -2.58 30.93
N ASP A 495 4.20 -1.36 31.45
CA ASP A 495 3.12 -0.52 32.01
C ASP A 495 2.15 -0.06 30.91
N ILE A 496 2.66 0.48 29.82
CA ILE A 496 1.84 0.95 28.70
C ILE A 496 1.04 -0.21 28.09
N THR A 497 1.64 -1.38 27.95
CA THR A 497 0.96 -2.60 27.49
C THR A 497 -0.21 -2.96 28.41
N LEU A 498 -0.05 -2.90 29.73
CA LEU A 498 -1.12 -3.14 30.69
C LEU A 498 -2.26 -2.09 30.56
N ARG A 499 -1.90 -0.82 30.49
CA ARG A 499 -2.84 0.29 30.32
C ARG A 499 -3.60 0.18 28.99
N LEU A 500 -2.94 -0.17 27.89
CA LEU A 500 -3.58 -0.43 26.59
C LEU A 500 -4.57 -1.58 26.67
N LYS A 501 -4.24 -2.69 27.34
CA LYS A 501 -5.17 -3.80 27.59
C LYS A 501 -6.44 -3.31 28.29
N ASN A 502 -6.30 -2.49 29.32
CA ASN A 502 -7.44 -1.97 30.09
C ASN A 502 -8.38 -1.08 29.26
N VAL A 503 -7.86 -0.40 28.24
CA VAL A 503 -8.65 0.42 27.30
C VAL A 503 -9.23 -0.42 26.16
N LEU A 504 -8.48 -1.40 25.64
CA LEU A 504 -8.88 -2.17 24.47
C LEU A 504 -9.90 -3.25 24.77
N GLU A 505 -9.80 -3.92 25.92
CA GLU A 505 -10.71 -5.02 26.28
C GLU A 505 -12.20 -4.57 26.34
N PRO A 506 -12.57 -3.45 26.99
CA PRO A 506 -13.95 -2.95 26.94
C PRO A 506 -14.41 -2.59 25.52
N ARG A 507 -13.52 -2.04 24.69
CA ARG A 507 -13.84 -1.71 23.30
C ARG A 507 -14.11 -2.94 22.44
N LEU A 508 -13.44 -4.06 22.70
CA LEU A 508 -13.75 -5.35 22.04
C LEU A 508 -15.17 -5.79 22.37
N GLN A 509 -15.62 -5.61 23.61
CA GLN A 509 -16.99 -5.90 24.03
C GLN A 509 -18.00 -5.00 23.34
N GLU A 510 -17.78 -3.69 23.38
CA GLU A 510 -18.64 -2.69 22.72
C GLU A 510 -18.77 -2.93 21.20
N ALA A 511 -17.69 -3.36 20.58
CA ALA A 511 -17.67 -3.70 19.16
C ALA A 511 -18.30 -5.06 18.84
N GLY A 512 -18.59 -5.91 19.85
CA GLY A 512 -19.03 -7.28 19.64
C GLY A 512 -17.97 -8.18 19.00
N ALA A 513 -16.69 -7.84 19.18
CA ALA A 513 -15.55 -8.51 18.55
C ALA A 513 -14.83 -9.51 19.48
N GLU A 514 -15.35 -9.74 20.70
CA GLU A 514 -14.76 -10.61 21.72
C GLU A 514 -14.54 -12.03 21.22
N ARG A 515 -15.54 -12.63 20.54
CA ARG A 515 -15.41 -14.01 20.03
C ARG A 515 -14.30 -14.11 19.01
N LEU A 516 -14.21 -13.16 18.09
CA LEU A 516 -13.13 -13.12 17.09
C LEU A 516 -11.77 -13.06 17.78
N PHE A 517 -11.63 -12.21 18.78
CA PHE A 517 -10.39 -12.04 19.53
C PHE A 517 -10.04 -13.27 20.37
N TRP A 518 -10.97 -13.72 21.22
CA TRP A 518 -10.72 -14.80 22.20
C TRP A 518 -10.75 -16.21 21.64
N ASP A 519 -11.57 -16.46 20.61
CA ASP A 519 -11.76 -17.81 20.06
C ASP A 519 -10.86 -18.07 18.83
N ILE A 520 -10.39 -17.01 18.15
CA ILE A 520 -9.59 -17.14 16.92
C ILE A 520 -8.22 -16.49 17.05
N GLU A 521 -8.14 -15.15 17.24
CA GLU A 521 -6.83 -14.47 17.14
C GLU A 521 -5.88 -14.86 18.26
N MET A 522 -6.35 -14.90 19.50
CA MET A 522 -5.49 -15.26 20.64
C MET A 522 -5.07 -16.75 20.64
N PRO A 523 -5.97 -17.72 20.42
CA PRO A 523 -5.56 -19.12 20.35
C PRO A 523 -4.64 -19.46 19.16
N LEU A 524 -4.61 -18.63 18.13
CA LEU A 524 -3.70 -18.79 16.98
C LEU A 524 -2.27 -18.39 17.32
N VAL A 525 -2.02 -17.49 18.25
CA VAL A 525 -0.68 -17.01 18.61
C VAL A 525 0.29 -18.16 18.93
N PRO A 526 0.00 -19.10 19.86
CA PRO A 526 0.90 -20.22 20.12
C PRO A 526 1.07 -21.17 18.93
N VAL A 527 0.08 -21.30 18.05
CA VAL A 527 0.18 -22.10 16.83
C VAL A 527 1.25 -21.51 15.89
N LEU A 528 1.17 -20.20 15.65
CA LEU A 528 2.12 -19.50 14.78
C LEU A 528 3.52 -19.47 15.40
N ALA A 529 3.64 -19.24 16.69
CA ALA A 529 4.92 -19.29 17.39
C ALA A 529 5.60 -20.65 17.23
N GLU A 530 4.86 -21.75 17.37
CA GLU A 530 5.41 -23.09 17.15
C GLU A 530 5.78 -23.34 15.68
N MET A 531 4.98 -22.88 14.72
CA MET A 531 5.29 -22.98 13.30
C MET A 531 6.56 -22.23 12.93
N GLU A 532 6.73 -21.01 13.45
CA GLU A 532 7.91 -20.17 13.23
C GLU A 532 9.17 -20.81 13.87
N LEU A 533 9.06 -21.34 15.09
CA LEU A 533 10.15 -22.10 15.74
C LEU A 533 10.51 -23.40 15.01
N ASN A 534 9.52 -24.12 14.46
CA ASN A 534 9.76 -25.29 13.65
C ASN A 534 10.55 -24.97 12.39
N GLY A 535 10.18 -23.88 11.72
CA GLY A 535 10.75 -23.49 10.44
C GLY A 535 10.50 -24.53 9.32
N VAL A 536 11.14 -24.31 8.19
CA VAL A 536 11.01 -25.17 7.00
C VAL A 536 12.38 -25.58 6.49
N MET A 537 12.55 -26.84 6.15
CA MET A 537 13.76 -27.34 5.50
C MET A 537 13.73 -27.14 3.99
N ILE A 538 14.89 -26.80 3.45
CA ILE A 538 15.09 -26.76 1.99
C ILE A 538 16.28 -27.59 1.55
N ASP A 539 16.14 -28.20 0.38
CA ASP A 539 17.23 -28.91 -0.31
C ASP A 539 18.09 -27.88 -1.08
N THR A 540 19.21 -27.52 -0.48
CA THR A 540 20.17 -26.58 -1.08
C THR A 540 20.85 -27.13 -2.33
N GLY A 541 21.00 -28.46 -2.43
CA GLY A 541 21.57 -29.12 -3.60
C GLY A 541 20.65 -28.98 -4.83
N SER A 542 19.37 -29.23 -4.64
CA SER A 542 18.33 -29.00 -5.67
C SER A 542 18.23 -27.53 -6.08
N LEU A 543 18.31 -26.57 -5.12
CA LEU A 543 18.31 -25.14 -5.45
C LEU A 543 19.54 -24.74 -6.25
N GLN A 544 20.73 -25.25 -5.92
CA GLN A 544 21.94 -24.99 -6.69
C GLN A 544 21.85 -25.51 -8.13
N GLU A 545 21.24 -26.68 -8.32
CA GLU A 545 21.02 -27.22 -9.67
C GLU A 545 20.00 -26.38 -10.44
N THR A 546 18.90 -26.00 -9.81
CA THR A 546 17.90 -25.08 -10.37
C THR A 546 18.53 -23.74 -10.74
N SER A 547 19.43 -23.19 -9.91
CA SER A 547 20.17 -21.97 -10.20
C SER A 547 21.01 -22.09 -11.49
N LYS A 548 21.72 -23.21 -11.66
CA LYS A 548 22.50 -23.46 -12.89
C LYS A 548 21.60 -23.54 -14.12
N ILE A 549 20.49 -24.27 -14.04
CA ILE A 549 19.53 -24.43 -15.13
C ILE A 549 18.94 -23.06 -15.52
N PHE A 550 18.47 -22.28 -14.53
CA PHE A 550 17.85 -20.99 -14.77
C PHE A 550 18.86 -19.96 -15.35
N ASN A 551 20.11 -19.95 -14.86
CA ASN A 551 21.15 -19.09 -15.39
C ASN A 551 21.54 -19.46 -16.83
N ALA A 552 21.60 -20.75 -17.17
CA ALA A 552 21.85 -21.20 -18.55
C ALA A 552 20.70 -20.75 -19.48
N ARG A 553 19.44 -20.97 -19.09
CA ARG A 553 18.26 -20.51 -19.84
C ARG A 553 18.22 -18.98 -19.97
N LEU A 554 18.57 -18.25 -18.91
CA LEU A 554 18.67 -16.77 -18.98
C LEU A 554 19.68 -16.32 -20.04
N ALA A 555 20.86 -16.93 -20.07
CA ALA A 555 21.90 -16.61 -21.06
C ALA A 555 21.41 -16.88 -22.49
N GLU A 556 20.72 -18.01 -22.72
CA GLU A 556 20.13 -18.32 -24.03
C GLU A 556 19.04 -17.28 -24.44
N ILE A 557 18.15 -16.96 -23.52
CA ILE A 557 17.06 -15.98 -23.75
C ILE A 557 17.64 -14.58 -23.98
N GLU A 558 18.67 -14.18 -23.24
CA GLU A 558 19.37 -12.89 -23.45
C GLU A 558 19.95 -12.78 -24.85
N GLN A 559 20.64 -13.84 -25.34
CA GLN A 559 21.18 -13.87 -26.68
C GLN A 559 20.08 -13.80 -27.76
N LYS A 560 18.97 -14.48 -27.52
CA LYS A 560 17.80 -14.44 -28.41
C LYS A 560 17.20 -13.04 -28.47
N ILE A 561 16.98 -12.41 -27.31
CA ILE A 561 16.48 -11.02 -27.21
C ILE A 561 17.41 -10.05 -27.96
N TYR A 562 18.74 -10.17 -27.78
CA TYR A 562 19.70 -9.30 -28.46
C TYR A 562 19.73 -9.55 -29.97
N SER A 563 19.60 -10.81 -30.41
CA SER A 563 19.51 -11.15 -31.83
C SER A 563 18.24 -10.55 -32.47
N GLU A 564 17.09 -10.64 -31.81
CA GLU A 564 15.82 -10.09 -32.29
C GLU A 564 15.81 -8.54 -32.26
N ALA A 565 16.41 -7.93 -31.24
CA ALA A 565 16.55 -6.48 -31.15
C ALA A 565 17.61 -5.90 -32.12
N GLY A 566 18.56 -6.74 -32.57
CA GLY A 566 19.69 -6.36 -33.42
C GLY A 566 20.77 -5.56 -32.68
N GLU A 567 20.72 -5.51 -31.35
CA GLU A 567 21.72 -4.89 -30.48
C GLU A 567 21.59 -5.38 -29.05
N SER A 568 22.68 -5.22 -28.27
CA SER A 568 22.66 -5.49 -26.84
C SER A 568 22.17 -4.28 -26.05
N PHE A 569 21.36 -4.52 -25.04
CA PHE A 569 20.81 -3.48 -24.15
C PHE A 569 20.51 -4.06 -22.78
N ASN A 570 20.26 -3.22 -21.78
CA ASN A 570 19.88 -3.68 -20.44
C ASN A 570 18.41 -4.09 -20.40
N ILE A 571 18.13 -5.40 -20.42
CA ILE A 571 16.77 -5.98 -20.39
C ILE A 571 16.06 -5.69 -19.05
N ALA A 572 16.83 -5.47 -17.98
CA ALA A 572 16.29 -5.06 -16.69
C ALA A 572 15.84 -3.57 -16.66
N SER A 573 16.24 -2.77 -17.65
CA SER A 573 15.86 -1.35 -17.74
C SER A 573 14.53 -1.17 -18.48
N PRO A 574 13.43 -0.78 -17.81
CA PRO A 574 12.16 -0.50 -18.48
C PRO A 574 12.26 0.53 -19.60
N LYS A 575 13.16 1.51 -19.44
CA LYS A 575 13.40 2.55 -20.43
C LYS A 575 14.00 1.95 -21.71
N GLN A 576 15.08 1.17 -21.60
CA GLN A 576 15.75 0.58 -22.77
C GLN A 576 14.86 -0.45 -23.47
N VAL A 577 14.16 -1.29 -22.71
CA VAL A 577 13.14 -2.21 -23.27
C VAL A 577 12.08 -1.45 -24.06
N GLY A 578 11.59 -0.32 -23.53
CA GLY A 578 10.60 0.51 -24.22
C GLY A 578 11.15 1.14 -25.49
N GLU A 579 12.40 1.60 -25.49
CA GLU A 579 13.06 2.16 -26.68
C GLU A 579 13.25 1.11 -27.77
N ILE A 580 13.61 -0.13 -27.41
CA ILE A 580 13.73 -1.24 -28.37
C ILE A 580 12.34 -1.62 -28.92
N LEU A 581 11.37 -1.97 -28.08
CA LEU A 581 10.09 -2.50 -28.53
C LEU A 581 9.24 -1.47 -29.29
N PHE A 582 9.19 -0.24 -28.81
CA PHE A 582 8.28 0.78 -29.30
C PHE A 582 8.96 1.89 -30.11
N GLY A 583 10.23 2.17 -29.84
CA GLY A 583 11.00 3.16 -30.59
C GLY A 583 11.58 2.55 -31.86
N LYS A 584 12.36 1.48 -31.72
CA LYS A 584 13.10 0.85 -32.84
C LYS A 584 12.25 -0.16 -33.61
N MET A 585 11.69 -1.16 -32.92
CA MET A 585 10.92 -2.25 -33.55
C MET A 585 9.50 -1.83 -33.92
N GLN A 586 8.95 -0.83 -33.25
CA GLN A 586 7.61 -0.27 -33.51
C GLN A 586 6.51 -1.34 -33.53
N ILE A 587 6.55 -2.28 -32.59
CA ILE A 587 5.59 -3.42 -32.51
C ILE A 587 4.14 -2.99 -32.32
N VAL A 588 3.90 -1.73 -31.97
CA VAL A 588 2.58 -1.10 -31.78
C VAL A 588 2.61 0.33 -32.32
N ASP A 589 1.58 0.73 -33.07
CA ASP A 589 1.47 2.08 -33.64
C ASP A 589 1.35 3.18 -32.58
N LYS A 590 0.65 2.91 -31.47
CA LYS A 590 0.39 3.86 -30.39
C LYS A 590 0.70 3.21 -29.03
N PRO A 591 1.98 3.08 -28.66
CA PRO A 591 2.34 2.46 -27.37
C PRO A 591 1.94 3.36 -26.20
N LYS A 592 1.51 2.74 -25.11
CA LYS A 592 1.26 3.45 -23.85
C LYS A 592 2.53 4.10 -23.35
N LYS A 593 2.44 5.37 -22.98
CA LYS A 593 3.54 6.10 -22.34
C LYS A 593 3.14 6.53 -20.93
N THR A 594 4.13 6.61 -20.07
CA THR A 594 3.97 7.25 -18.77
C THR A 594 3.73 8.75 -18.96
N LYS A 595 3.27 9.43 -17.91
CA LYS A 595 3.13 10.90 -17.92
C LYS A 595 4.47 11.62 -18.22
N THR A 596 5.61 10.94 -18.01
CA THR A 596 6.96 11.44 -18.33
C THR A 596 7.40 11.13 -19.76
N GLY A 597 6.52 10.59 -20.60
CA GLY A 597 6.82 10.25 -22.00
C GLY A 597 7.59 8.93 -22.18
N GLN A 598 7.97 8.25 -21.11
CA GLN A 598 8.62 6.94 -21.17
C GLN A 598 7.61 5.86 -21.57
N TYR A 599 8.03 4.91 -22.38
CA TYR A 599 7.19 3.76 -22.72
C TYR A 599 6.87 2.90 -21.50
N VAL A 600 5.62 2.47 -21.39
CA VAL A 600 5.18 1.56 -20.32
C VAL A 600 5.51 0.13 -20.73
N THR A 601 6.37 -0.52 -19.96
CA THR A 601 6.79 -1.92 -20.16
C THR A 601 6.47 -2.80 -18.95
N SER A 602 5.36 -2.47 -18.24
CA SER A 602 4.88 -3.32 -17.15
C SER A 602 4.48 -4.72 -17.68
N GLU A 603 4.53 -5.70 -16.81
CA GLU A 603 4.14 -7.08 -17.13
C GLU A 603 2.74 -7.15 -17.76
N GLU A 604 1.78 -6.38 -17.22
CA GLU A 604 0.42 -6.26 -17.75
C GLU A 604 0.39 -5.81 -19.22
N VAL A 605 1.15 -4.74 -19.54
CA VAL A 605 1.22 -4.20 -20.90
C VAL A 605 1.91 -5.18 -21.84
N LEU A 606 3.04 -5.75 -21.43
CA LEU A 606 3.77 -6.70 -22.26
C LEU A 606 2.99 -8.00 -22.49
N THR A 607 2.26 -8.49 -21.49
CA THR A 607 1.40 -9.68 -21.63
C THR A 607 0.34 -9.50 -22.71
N GLN A 608 -0.26 -8.31 -22.82
CA GLN A 608 -1.20 -8.00 -23.89
C GLN A 608 -0.56 -7.98 -25.29
N LEU A 609 0.76 -7.87 -25.35
CA LEU A 609 1.53 -7.75 -26.58
C LEU A 609 2.27 -9.05 -26.98
N ARG A 610 2.11 -10.15 -26.23
CA ARG A 610 2.77 -11.44 -26.49
C ARG A 610 2.68 -11.91 -27.94
N ASN A 611 1.51 -11.72 -28.57
CA ASN A 611 1.25 -12.15 -29.94
C ASN A 611 1.70 -11.14 -31.01
N LYS A 612 2.34 -10.02 -30.63
CA LYS A 612 2.76 -8.97 -31.56
C LYS A 612 4.21 -9.17 -32.07
N ALA A 613 5.08 -9.65 -31.21
CA ALA A 613 6.45 -9.97 -31.56
C ALA A 613 7.04 -11.00 -30.58
N PRO A 614 7.82 -11.99 -31.06
CA PRO A 614 8.41 -13.06 -30.20
C PRO A 614 9.24 -12.50 -29.05
N ILE A 615 10.01 -11.46 -29.28
CA ILE A 615 10.85 -10.78 -28.26
C ILE A 615 10.08 -10.38 -26.99
N VAL A 616 8.77 -10.12 -27.09
CA VAL A 616 7.94 -9.75 -25.95
C VAL A 616 7.79 -10.91 -24.97
N ASP A 617 7.60 -12.11 -25.49
CA ASP A 617 7.48 -13.32 -24.66
C ASP A 617 8.83 -13.68 -24.03
N ASP A 618 9.92 -13.54 -24.79
CA ASP A 618 11.27 -13.75 -24.28
C ASP A 618 11.64 -12.74 -23.18
N ILE A 619 11.28 -11.47 -23.31
CA ILE A 619 11.47 -10.46 -22.24
C ILE A 619 10.65 -10.79 -20.99
N LEU A 620 9.41 -11.23 -21.14
CA LEU A 620 8.57 -11.63 -20.00
C LEU A 620 9.16 -12.86 -19.30
N THR A 621 9.61 -13.86 -20.07
CA THR A 621 10.25 -15.07 -19.54
C THR A 621 11.56 -14.74 -18.83
N HIS A 622 12.40 -13.89 -19.43
CA HIS A 622 13.64 -13.39 -18.82
C HIS A 622 13.38 -12.71 -17.47
N ARG A 623 12.40 -11.80 -17.41
CA ARG A 623 12.04 -11.10 -16.16
C ARG A 623 11.50 -12.06 -15.11
N GLY A 624 10.69 -13.03 -15.50
CA GLY A 624 10.17 -14.08 -14.61
C GLY A 624 11.30 -14.90 -13.99
N LEU A 625 12.19 -15.45 -14.81
CA LEU A 625 13.35 -16.23 -14.35
C LEU A 625 14.29 -15.41 -13.46
N LYS A 626 14.56 -14.15 -13.83
CA LYS A 626 15.42 -13.26 -13.04
C LYS A 626 14.83 -12.97 -11.66
N LYS A 627 13.52 -12.78 -11.61
CA LYS A 627 12.79 -12.61 -10.35
C LYS A 627 12.86 -13.88 -9.48
N LEU A 628 12.62 -15.05 -10.07
CA LEU A 628 12.67 -16.32 -9.35
C LEU A 628 14.06 -16.60 -8.78
N LEU A 629 15.12 -16.37 -9.58
CA LEU A 629 16.50 -16.49 -9.14
C LEU A 629 16.79 -15.56 -7.96
N GLY A 630 16.54 -14.26 -8.13
CA GLY A 630 16.91 -13.26 -7.12
C GLY A 630 16.09 -13.34 -5.84
N THR A 631 14.80 -13.71 -5.93
CA THR A 631 13.90 -13.72 -4.77
C THR A 631 13.93 -15.06 -4.01
N TYR A 632 14.11 -16.18 -4.72
CA TYR A 632 13.98 -17.51 -4.11
C TYR A 632 15.25 -18.36 -4.28
N VAL A 633 15.66 -18.65 -5.50
CA VAL A 633 16.67 -19.70 -5.76
C VAL A 633 18.03 -19.35 -5.13
N ASP A 634 18.50 -18.10 -5.31
CA ASP A 634 19.78 -17.65 -4.77
C ASP A 634 19.66 -17.03 -3.37
N ALA A 635 18.45 -16.60 -2.98
CA ALA A 635 18.21 -15.94 -1.69
C ALA A 635 17.95 -16.96 -0.56
N LEU A 636 17.09 -17.96 -0.78
CA LEU A 636 16.67 -18.89 0.27
C LEU A 636 17.84 -19.64 0.94
N PRO A 637 18.88 -20.12 0.24
CA PRO A 637 20.02 -20.77 0.89
C PRO A 637 20.75 -19.89 1.90
N ARG A 638 20.73 -18.56 1.70
CA ARG A 638 21.39 -17.59 2.59
C ARG A 638 20.58 -17.29 3.85
N LEU A 639 19.30 -17.66 3.84
CA LEU A 639 18.36 -17.44 4.94
C LEU A 639 18.24 -18.66 5.87
N ILE A 640 18.93 -19.74 5.55
CA ILE A 640 18.98 -20.91 6.45
C ILE A 640 19.70 -20.48 7.72
N ASN A 641 19.03 -20.63 8.84
CA ASN A 641 19.63 -20.39 10.13
C ASN A 641 20.67 -21.49 10.45
N PRO A 642 21.93 -21.12 10.72
CA PRO A 642 23.01 -22.10 10.90
C PRO A 642 22.85 -22.97 12.17
N ARG A 643 22.04 -22.55 13.14
CA ARG A 643 21.79 -23.32 14.38
C ARG A 643 20.70 -24.36 14.20
N THR A 644 19.66 -24.05 13.44
CA THR A 644 18.50 -24.92 13.25
C THR A 644 18.56 -25.72 11.96
N GLY A 645 19.25 -25.23 10.95
CA GLY A 645 19.25 -25.79 9.59
C GLY A 645 17.97 -25.47 8.79
N HIS A 646 17.09 -24.60 9.32
CA HIS A 646 15.79 -24.27 8.74
C HIS A 646 15.72 -22.82 8.31
N ILE A 647 14.76 -22.50 7.46
CA ILE A 647 14.29 -21.15 7.19
C ILE A 647 13.12 -20.88 8.14
N HIS A 648 13.18 -19.77 8.86
CA HIS A 648 12.14 -19.29 9.75
C HIS A 648 11.50 -18.06 9.15
N THR A 649 10.27 -18.20 8.67
CA THR A 649 9.45 -17.04 8.25
C THR A 649 8.66 -16.51 9.43
N SER A 650 8.25 -15.26 9.39
CA SER A 650 7.29 -14.70 10.35
C SER A 650 5.88 -14.69 9.75
N PHE A 651 4.90 -15.25 10.45
CA PHE A 651 3.48 -15.19 10.11
C PHE A 651 2.81 -14.03 10.86
N ASN A 652 2.40 -13.01 10.11
CA ASN A 652 1.83 -11.80 10.71
C ASN A 652 0.31 -11.84 10.65
N GLN A 653 -0.35 -11.70 11.82
CA GLN A 653 -1.80 -11.62 11.94
C GLN A 653 -2.36 -10.22 11.68
N ALA A 654 -1.61 -9.16 11.99
CA ALA A 654 -2.06 -7.78 12.04
C ALA A 654 -1.66 -6.92 10.83
N VAL A 655 -1.41 -7.53 9.66
CA VAL A 655 -0.93 -6.80 8.46
C VAL A 655 -2.01 -6.65 7.40
N THR A 656 -2.82 -7.68 7.18
CA THR A 656 -3.82 -7.65 6.11
C THR A 656 -5.18 -7.18 6.64
N ALA A 657 -5.83 -6.27 5.93
CA ALA A 657 -7.17 -5.81 6.31
C ALA A 657 -8.29 -6.87 6.14
N THR A 658 -7.97 -8.03 5.56
CA THR A 658 -8.92 -9.12 5.32
C THR A 658 -8.92 -10.20 6.40
N GLY A 659 -7.98 -10.20 7.33
CA GLY A 659 -7.80 -11.29 8.29
C GLY A 659 -6.86 -12.39 7.83
N ARG A 660 -6.46 -12.43 6.55
CA ARG A 660 -5.45 -13.40 6.06
C ARG A 660 -4.11 -13.18 6.76
N LEU A 661 -3.38 -14.27 7.00
CA LEU A 661 -2.00 -14.18 7.42
C LEU A 661 -1.13 -13.63 6.29
N SER A 662 -0.09 -12.91 6.63
CA SER A 662 1.00 -12.60 5.70
C SER A 662 2.29 -13.25 6.19
N SER A 663 3.19 -13.56 5.27
CA SER A 663 4.50 -14.14 5.57
C SER A 663 5.59 -13.14 5.20
N SER A 664 6.57 -12.93 6.07
CA SER A 664 7.71 -12.03 5.84
C SER A 664 9.01 -12.64 6.35
N ASP A 665 10.10 -12.18 5.79
CA ASP A 665 11.48 -12.46 6.20
C ASP A 665 11.88 -13.96 6.25
N PRO A 666 11.64 -14.76 5.16
CA PRO A 666 11.17 -14.41 3.82
C PRO A 666 9.67 -14.61 3.61
N ASN A 667 9.08 -13.99 2.58
CA ASN A 667 7.70 -14.28 2.20
C ASN A 667 7.62 -15.61 1.45
N LEU A 668 7.13 -16.66 2.11
CA LEU A 668 6.97 -18.00 1.56
C LEU A 668 5.58 -18.24 0.92
N GLN A 669 4.62 -17.33 1.13
CA GLN A 669 3.27 -17.46 0.56
C GLN A 669 3.18 -17.07 -0.92
N ASN A 670 4.21 -16.41 -1.47
CA ASN A 670 4.24 -15.93 -2.84
C ASN A 670 5.06 -16.80 -3.81
N ILE A 671 5.42 -18.03 -3.41
CA ILE A 671 6.15 -18.99 -4.26
C ILE A 671 5.20 -19.49 -5.36
N PRO A 672 5.50 -19.26 -6.66
CA PRO A 672 4.59 -19.60 -7.75
C PRO A 672 4.33 -21.09 -7.86
N ILE A 673 3.11 -21.44 -8.30
CA ILE A 673 2.71 -22.83 -8.57
C ILE A 673 2.24 -23.04 -10.01
N ARG A 674 1.86 -21.99 -10.72
CA ARG A 674 1.17 -22.09 -12.00
C ARG A 674 2.10 -22.33 -13.18
N ASP A 675 3.35 -21.95 -13.06
CA ASP A 675 4.39 -22.17 -14.07
C ASP A 675 5.36 -23.28 -13.65
N ASP A 676 5.97 -23.91 -14.63
CA ASP A 676 6.88 -25.03 -14.37
C ASP A 676 8.15 -24.58 -13.63
N ASP A 677 8.57 -23.34 -13.81
CA ASP A 677 9.74 -22.78 -13.12
C ASP A 677 9.45 -22.57 -11.62
N GLY A 678 8.25 -22.14 -11.27
CA GLY A 678 7.80 -22.05 -9.88
C GLY A 678 7.67 -23.41 -9.20
N LYS A 679 7.20 -24.42 -9.93
CA LYS A 679 7.14 -25.80 -9.43
C LYS A 679 8.51 -26.36 -9.06
N GLU A 680 9.57 -26.04 -9.81
CA GLU A 680 10.94 -26.45 -9.48
C GLU A 680 11.40 -25.89 -8.13
N ILE A 681 10.96 -24.68 -7.76
CA ILE A 681 11.26 -24.11 -6.45
C ILE A 681 10.51 -24.85 -5.34
N ARG A 682 9.24 -25.23 -5.55
CA ARG A 682 8.48 -26.01 -4.56
C ARG A 682 9.06 -27.39 -4.29
N LYS A 683 9.72 -28.03 -5.27
CA LYS A 683 10.45 -29.30 -5.06
C LYS A 683 11.56 -29.19 -4.02
N CYS A 684 12.11 -28.00 -3.85
CA CYS A 684 13.20 -27.78 -2.90
C CYS A 684 12.74 -27.70 -1.44
N PHE A 685 11.45 -27.55 -1.18
CA PHE A 685 10.89 -27.59 0.17
C PHE A 685 10.63 -29.04 0.58
N ILE A 686 11.38 -29.49 1.58
CA ILE A 686 11.42 -30.87 2.01
C ILE A 686 11.01 -31.02 3.48
N PRO A 687 10.50 -32.20 3.92
CA PRO A 687 10.22 -32.44 5.32
C PRO A 687 11.51 -32.69 6.12
N GLU A 688 11.39 -32.78 7.43
CA GLU A 688 12.47 -33.24 8.31
C GLU A 688 13.02 -34.62 7.87
N PRO A 689 14.29 -34.91 8.16
CA PRO A 689 14.87 -36.20 7.82
C PRO A 689 14.06 -37.38 8.39
N GLY A 690 13.67 -38.30 7.53
CA GLY A 690 12.85 -39.46 7.90
C GLY A 690 11.35 -39.19 7.95
N CYS A 691 10.91 -37.97 7.70
CA CYS A 691 9.49 -37.61 7.60
C CYS A 691 9.00 -37.58 6.15
N LEU A 692 7.68 -37.47 6.00
CA LEU A 692 6.99 -37.25 4.74
C LEU A 692 6.41 -35.82 4.73
N PHE A 693 6.38 -35.23 3.55
CA PHE A 693 5.67 -33.99 3.34
C PHE A 693 4.19 -34.27 3.15
N PHE A 694 3.34 -33.60 3.90
CA PHE A 694 1.88 -33.69 3.80
C PHE A 694 1.31 -32.30 3.53
N SER A 695 0.46 -32.20 2.53
CA SER A 695 -0.27 -30.98 2.20
C SER A 695 -1.77 -31.24 2.25
N ALA A 696 -2.52 -30.31 2.82
CA ALA A 696 -3.97 -30.31 2.80
C ALA A 696 -4.49 -28.94 2.39
N ASP A 697 -5.35 -28.89 1.36
CA ASP A 697 -5.84 -27.66 0.74
C ASP A 697 -7.38 -27.65 0.70
N TYR A 698 -7.99 -26.50 0.98
CA TYR A 698 -9.43 -26.38 0.87
C TYR A 698 -9.90 -26.36 -0.59
N SER A 699 -10.81 -27.24 -0.92
CA SER A 699 -11.40 -27.31 -2.25
C SER A 699 -12.45 -26.22 -2.45
N GLN A 700 -12.10 -25.17 -3.21
CA GLN A 700 -12.99 -24.10 -3.66
C GLN A 700 -13.71 -23.36 -2.50
N ILE A 701 -13.02 -23.12 -1.41
CA ILE A 701 -13.59 -22.54 -0.19
C ILE A 701 -14.35 -21.24 -0.41
N GLU A 702 -13.81 -20.31 -1.22
CA GLU A 702 -14.46 -19.02 -1.50
C GLU A 702 -15.82 -19.18 -2.20
N LEU A 703 -15.94 -20.18 -3.12
CA LEU A 703 -17.20 -20.48 -3.78
C LEU A 703 -18.22 -21.12 -2.82
N ARG A 704 -17.76 -21.94 -1.89
CA ARG A 704 -18.59 -22.53 -0.83
C ARG A 704 -19.09 -21.47 0.15
N ILE A 705 -18.24 -20.51 0.51
CA ILE A 705 -18.64 -19.35 1.32
C ILE A 705 -19.65 -18.49 0.54
N MET A 706 -19.45 -18.25 -0.74
CA MET A 706 -20.44 -17.53 -1.58
C MET A 706 -21.77 -18.27 -1.61
N ALA A 707 -21.78 -19.58 -1.77
CA ALA A 707 -23.01 -20.39 -1.73
C ALA A 707 -23.72 -20.25 -0.38
N HIS A 708 -22.97 -20.25 0.72
CA HIS A 708 -23.50 -20.06 2.08
C HIS A 708 -24.09 -18.65 2.28
N LEU A 709 -23.35 -17.61 1.87
CA LEU A 709 -23.78 -16.22 2.05
C LEU A 709 -24.96 -15.84 1.15
N SER A 710 -24.95 -16.30 -0.10
CA SER A 710 -26.03 -16.00 -1.07
C SER A 710 -27.27 -16.86 -0.90
N GLN A 711 -27.13 -18.06 -0.33
CA GLN A 711 -28.20 -19.08 -0.27
C GLN A 711 -28.78 -19.40 -1.64
N ASP A 712 -27.92 -19.36 -2.68
CA ASP A 712 -28.34 -19.70 -4.06
C ASP A 712 -28.55 -21.20 -4.18
N GLU A 713 -29.75 -21.63 -4.58
CA GLU A 713 -30.18 -23.03 -4.59
C GLU A 713 -29.34 -23.87 -5.55
N HIS A 714 -28.97 -23.30 -6.71
CA HIS A 714 -28.16 -24.02 -7.70
C HIS A 714 -26.72 -24.21 -7.23
N MET A 715 -26.14 -23.22 -6.54
CA MET A 715 -24.83 -23.39 -5.95
C MET A 715 -24.85 -24.40 -4.80
N LEU A 716 -25.85 -24.29 -3.92
CA LEU A 716 -26.00 -25.20 -2.78
C LEU A 716 -26.18 -26.65 -3.25
N GLU A 717 -27.01 -26.90 -4.28
CA GLU A 717 -27.24 -28.20 -4.84
C GLU A 717 -25.96 -28.78 -5.45
N ALA A 718 -25.22 -28.00 -6.26
CA ALA A 718 -23.99 -28.44 -6.88
C ALA A 718 -22.96 -28.93 -5.85
N PHE A 719 -22.77 -28.19 -4.76
CA PHE A 719 -21.85 -28.57 -3.69
C PHE A 719 -22.33 -29.73 -2.83
N ARG A 720 -23.65 -29.86 -2.59
CA ARG A 720 -24.21 -30.99 -1.83
C ARG A 720 -24.18 -32.31 -2.57
N THR A 721 -24.32 -32.24 -3.91
CA THR A 721 -24.25 -33.44 -4.78
C THR A 721 -22.81 -33.79 -5.18
N GLY A 722 -21.81 -33.01 -4.79
CA GLY A 722 -20.42 -33.20 -5.20
C GLY A 722 -20.17 -32.93 -6.68
N THR A 723 -21.06 -32.21 -7.36
CA THR A 723 -20.90 -31.85 -8.77
C THR A 723 -19.83 -30.76 -8.90
N ASP A 724 -18.94 -30.90 -9.89
CA ASP A 724 -17.96 -29.86 -10.22
C ASP A 724 -18.68 -28.53 -10.53
N ILE A 725 -18.53 -27.55 -9.65
CA ILE A 725 -19.21 -26.25 -9.75
C ILE A 725 -18.85 -25.51 -11.04
N HIS A 726 -17.64 -25.68 -11.57
CA HIS A 726 -17.24 -25.04 -12.83
C HIS A 726 -17.88 -25.73 -14.03
N ALA A 727 -17.97 -27.05 -14.00
CA ALA A 727 -18.70 -27.82 -15.00
C ALA A 727 -20.21 -27.54 -14.90
N ALA A 728 -20.78 -27.48 -13.70
CA ALA A 728 -22.19 -27.15 -13.49
C ALA A 728 -22.51 -25.71 -13.99
N THR A 729 -21.64 -24.76 -13.71
CA THR A 729 -21.77 -23.39 -14.24
C THR A 729 -21.69 -23.37 -15.76
N ALA A 730 -20.73 -24.07 -16.36
CA ALA A 730 -20.61 -24.19 -17.81
C ALA A 730 -21.86 -24.81 -18.45
N ALA A 731 -22.32 -25.94 -17.91
CA ALA A 731 -23.52 -26.60 -18.40
C ALA A 731 -24.74 -25.67 -18.44
N LYS A 732 -24.94 -24.88 -17.39
CA LYS A 732 -26.06 -23.95 -17.31
C LYS A 732 -25.90 -22.74 -18.24
N ILE A 733 -24.69 -22.16 -18.34
CA ILE A 733 -24.42 -21.01 -19.22
C ILE A 733 -24.60 -21.40 -20.71
N TRP A 734 -24.10 -22.57 -21.11
CA TRP A 734 -24.19 -23.01 -22.49
C TRP A 734 -25.40 -23.89 -22.80
N HIS A 735 -26.29 -24.11 -21.79
CA HIS A 735 -27.51 -24.94 -21.92
C HIS A 735 -27.23 -26.36 -22.44
N ILE A 736 -26.20 -27.00 -21.95
CA ILE A 736 -25.77 -28.37 -22.26
C ILE A 736 -25.75 -29.26 -21.01
N PRO A 737 -25.85 -30.58 -21.13
CA PRO A 737 -25.65 -31.47 -20.02
C PRO A 737 -24.23 -31.35 -19.44
N VAL A 738 -24.06 -31.55 -18.14
CA VAL A 738 -22.73 -31.50 -17.47
C VAL A 738 -21.74 -32.48 -18.11
N SER A 739 -22.21 -33.63 -18.60
CA SER A 739 -21.39 -34.62 -19.28
C SER A 739 -20.84 -34.18 -20.63
N GLU A 740 -21.43 -33.15 -21.26
CA GLU A 740 -21.02 -32.61 -22.56
C GLU A 740 -20.15 -31.35 -22.43
N VAL A 741 -19.85 -30.91 -21.20
CA VAL A 741 -19.00 -29.74 -20.96
C VAL A 741 -17.57 -30.04 -21.37
N THR A 742 -17.07 -29.26 -22.33
CA THR A 742 -15.68 -29.36 -22.78
C THR A 742 -14.70 -28.78 -21.76
N PRO A 743 -13.41 -29.21 -21.75
CA PRO A 743 -12.37 -28.64 -20.88
C PRO A 743 -12.22 -27.11 -21.04
N ASP A 744 -12.39 -26.58 -22.26
CA ASP A 744 -12.31 -25.14 -22.53
C ASP A 744 -13.49 -24.37 -21.91
N GLN A 745 -14.72 -24.91 -22.07
CA GLN A 745 -15.90 -24.33 -21.42
C GLN A 745 -15.79 -24.34 -19.89
N ARG A 746 -15.30 -25.47 -19.32
CA ARG A 746 -15.05 -25.55 -17.89
C ARG A 746 -14.01 -24.53 -17.43
N LYS A 747 -12.91 -24.34 -18.18
CA LYS A 747 -11.87 -23.34 -17.92
C LYS A 747 -12.44 -21.91 -17.97
N LYS A 748 -13.25 -21.61 -18.98
CA LYS A 748 -13.94 -20.31 -19.11
C LYS A 748 -14.90 -20.07 -17.95
N ALA A 749 -15.69 -21.07 -17.56
CA ALA A 749 -16.58 -20.99 -16.41
C ALA A 749 -15.81 -20.80 -15.09
N LYS A 750 -14.65 -21.46 -14.92
CA LYS A 750 -13.76 -21.23 -13.77
C LYS A 750 -13.30 -19.76 -13.69
N GLN A 751 -12.90 -19.19 -14.81
CA GLN A 751 -12.49 -17.79 -14.87
C GLN A 751 -13.64 -16.82 -14.60
N ALA A 752 -14.85 -17.15 -15.11
CA ALA A 752 -16.06 -16.37 -14.87
C ALA A 752 -16.48 -16.45 -13.39
N ASN A 753 -16.55 -17.65 -12.81
CA ASN A 753 -16.91 -17.85 -11.40
C ASN A 753 -16.07 -16.99 -10.47
N PHE A 754 -14.76 -17.06 -10.56
CA PHE A 754 -13.87 -16.25 -9.72
C PHE A 754 -13.93 -14.76 -10.09
N GLY A 755 -13.93 -14.42 -11.37
CA GLY A 755 -13.97 -13.02 -11.80
C GLY A 755 -15.23 -12.30 -11.33
N ILE A 756 -16.39 -12.91 -11.52
CA ILE A 756 -17.70 -12.30 -11.23
C ILE A 756 -17.90 -12.15 -9.72
N ILE A 757 -17.53 -13.17 -8.93
CA ILE A 757 -17.61 -13.12 -7.46
C ILE A 757 -16.78 -11.97 -6.91
N TYR A 758 -15.63 -11.68 -7.52
CA TYR A 758 -14.79 -10.54 -7.13
C TYR A 758 -15.21 -9.19 -7.76
N GLY A 759 -16.39 -9.14 -8.40
CA GLY A 759 -16.94 -7.91 -8.98
C GLY A 759 -16.16 -7.39 -10.19
N ILE A 760 -15.65 -8.30 -11.03
CA ILE A 760 -14.96 -7.91 -12.26
C ILE A 760 -15.91 -7.14 -13.19
N SER A 761 -15.41 -6.07 -13.82
CA SER A 761 -16.17 -5.35 -14.85
C SER A 761 -16.22 -6.15 -16.14
N THR A 762 -17.21 -5.84 -17.00
CA THR A 762 -17.31 -6.42 -18.36
C THR A 762 -15.99 -6.28 -19.12
N TYR A 763 -15.37 -5.10 -19.07
CA TYR A 763 -14.08 -4.84 -19.71
C TYR A 763 -12.96 -5.70 -19.10
N GLY A 764 -12.90 -5.82 -17.77
CA GLY A 764 -11.90 -6.66 -17.09
C GLY A 764 -12.04 -8.14 -17.43
N LEU A 765 -13.28 -8.63 -17.52
CA LEU A 765 -13.55 -10.03 -17.92
C LEU A 765 -13.19 -10.28 -19.39
N ALA A 766 -13.54 -9.35 -20.29
CA ALA A 766 -13.19 -9.43 -21.71
C ALA A 766 -11.66 -9.53 -21.89
N GLN A 767 -10.91 -8.68 -21.20
CA GLN A 767 -9.43 -8.70 -21.23
C GLN A 767 -8.86 -10.02 -20.68
N ARG A 768 -9.37 -10.48 -19.53
CA ARG A 768 -8.87 -11.68 -18.85
C ARG A 768 -9.12 -12.96 -19.65
N MET A 769 -10.23 -13.02 -20.35
CA MET A 769 -10.64 -14.20 -21.16
C MET A 769 -10.24 -14.08 -22.62
N ASN A 770 -9.70 -12.93 -23.05
CA ASN A 770 -9.40 -12.60 -24.45
C ASN A 770 -10.61 -12.78 -25.38
N ILE A 771 -11.76 -12.22 -24.95
CA ILE A 771 -13.03 -12.19 -25.68
C ILE A 771 -13.49 -10.74 -25.88
N ASP A 772 -14.49 -10.51 -26.74
CA ASP A 772 -15.02 -9.17 -26.90
C ASP A 772 -15.92 -8.74 -25.72
N ASN A 773 -16.16 -7.41 -25.60
CA ASN A 773 -16.96 -6.86 -24.52
C ASN A 773 -18.42 -7.33 -24.55
N ARG A 774 -18.97 -7.66 -25.71
CA ARG A 774 -20.34 -8.13 -25.85
C ARG A 774 -20.46 -9.55 -25.31
N GLU A 775 -19.53 -10.42 -25.69
CA GLU A 775 -19.45 -11.79 -25.19
C GLU A 775 -19.23 -11.81 -23.66
N ALA A 776 -18.32 -10.98 -23.14
CA ALA A 776 -18.11 -10.85 -21.71
C ALA A 776 -19.35 -10.39 -20.95
N ARG A 777 -20.09 -9.44 -21.51
CA ARG A 777 -21.36 -8.97 -20.93
C ARG A 777 -22.41 -10.06 -20.91
N GLN A 778 -22.57 -10.77 -22.03
CA GLN A 778 -23.50 -11.88 -22.12
C GLN A 778 -23.19 -12.95 -21.07
N LEU A 779 -21.92 -13.28 -20.89
CA LEU A 779 -21.45 -14.27 -19.93
C LEU A 779 -21.74 -13.87 -18.46
N ILE A 780 -21.60 -12.58 -18.13
CA ILE A 780 -22.00 -12.03 -16.84
C ILE A 780 -23.52 -12.10 -16.64
N ASP A 781 -24.29 -11.75 -17.65
CA ASP A 781 -25.75 -11.75 -17.57
C ASP A 781 -26.28 -13.20 -17.46
N ASP A 782 -25.71 -14.15 -18.19
CA ASP A 782 -26.07 -15.58 -18.12
C ASP A 782 -25.65 -16.19 -16.76
N TYR A 783 -24.51 -15.80 -16.22
CA TYR A 783 -24.09 -16.19 -14.88
C TYR A 783 -25.10 -15.76 -13.81
N PHE A 784 -25.54 -14.50 -13.85
CA PHE A 784 -26.51 -14.00 -12.89
C PHE A 784 -27.94 -14.47 -13.15
N ALA A 785 -28.26 -14.85 -14.37
CA ALA A 785 -29.51 -15.57 -14.66
C ALA A 785 -29.50 -16.98 -14.07
N THR A 786 -28.34 -17.62 -14.05
CA THR A 786 -28.12 -18.95 -13.46
C THR A 786 -28.12 -18.89 -11.92
N PHE A 787 -27.49 -17.86 -11.35
CA PHE A 787 -27.31 -17.67 -9.91
C PHE A 787 -27.91 -16.33 -9.41
N PRO A 788 -29.23 -16.17 -9.46
CA PRO A 788 -29.88 -14.88 -9.17
C PRO A 788 -29.69 -14.42 -7.73
N LYS A 789 -29.58 -15.33 -6.78
CA LYS A 789 -29.35 -14.99 -5.36
C LYS A 789 -27.91 -14.53 -5.11
N VAL A 790 -26.93 -14.92 -5.93
CA VAL A 790 -25.57 -14.38 -5.88
C VAL A 790 -25.60 -12.88 -6.20
N ARG A 791 -26.31 -12.48 -7.26
CA ARG A 791 -26.47 -11.06 -7.59
C ARG A 791 -27.16 -10.28 -6.48
N ALA A 792 -28.24 -10.84 -5.94
CA ALA A 792 -28.98 -10.21 -4.83
C ALA A 792 -28.09 -10.03 -3.60
N TYR A 793 -27.27 -11.03 -3.25
CA TYR A 793 -26.31 -10.94 -2.18
C TYR A 793 -25.28 -9.82 -2.42
N MET A 794 -24.70 -9.77 -3.62
CA MET A 794 -23.69 -8.74 -3.95
C MET A 794 -24.26 -7.32 -3.81
N GLU A 795 -25.48 -7.09 -4.27
CA GLU A 795 -26.13 -5.78 -4.11
C GLU A 795 -26.47 -5.49 -2.64
N SER A 796 -26.97 -6.49 -1.89
CA SER A 796 -27.27 -6.32 -0.48
C SER A 796 -26.01 -6.07 0.35
N ALA A 797 -24.87 -6.70 0.03
CA ALA A 797 -23.60 -6.46 0.71
C ALA A 797 -23.11 -5.02 0.55
N LYS A 798 -23.23 -4.45 -0.67
CA LYS A 798 -22.91 -3.04 -0.92
C LYS A 798 -23.81 -2.11 -0.13
N GLU A 799 -25.12 -2.38 -0.14
CA GLU A 799 -26.11 -1.54 0.54
C GLU A 799 -25.94 -1.61 2.07
N LEU A 800 -25.74 -2.79 2.62
CA LEU A 800 -25.46 -2.98 4.04
C LEU A 800 -24.18 -2.25 4.47
N CYS A 801 -23.16 -2.29 3.62
CA CYS A 801 -21.92 -1.57 3.85
C CYS A 801 -22.12 -0.04 3.80
N ARG A 802 -22.97 0.48 2.88
CA ARG A 802 -23.33 1.92 2.89
C ARG A 802 -24.02 2.36 4.16
N GLN A 803 -24.87 1.50 4.74
CA GLN A 803 -25.59 1.79 5.99
C GLN A 803 -24.71 1.70 7.22
N ARG A 804 -23.79 0.73 7.28
CA ARG A 804 -22.97 0.43 8.46
C ARG A 804 -21.59 1.05 8.44
N GLY A 805 -21.08 1.41 7.26
CA GLY A 805 -19.70 1.89 7.06
C GLY A 805 -18.65 0.79 7.00
N TYR A 806 -19.03 -0.48 7.13
CA TYR A 806 -18.12 -1.63 7.09
C TYR A 806 -18.75 -2.87 6.45
N ALA A 807 -17.91 -3.75 5.93
CA ALA A 807 -18.26 -5.12 5.56
C ALA A 807 -17.88 -6.07 6.70
N GLU A 808 -18.63 -7.17 6.88
CA GLU A 808 -18.49 -8.08 8.02
C GLU A 808 -18.44 -9.54 7.55
N THR A 809 -17.53 -10.35 8.15
CA THR A 809 -17.41 -11.79 7.88
C THR A 809 -18.44 -12.60 8.70
N ILE A 810 -18.52 -13.93 8.43
CA ILE A 810 -19.34 -14.86 9.22
C ILE A 810 -18.86 -14.98 10.70
N PHE A 811 -17.63 -14.55 10.99
CA PHE A 811 -17.07 -14.49 12.34
C PHE A 811 -17.07 -13.08 12.95
N HIS A 812 -17.83 -12.15 12.33
CA HIS A 812 -17.96 -10.77 12.77
C HIS A 812 -16.68 -9.93 12.67
N ARG A 813 -15.70 -10.35 11.87
CA ARG A 813 -14.56 -9.51 11.48
C ARG A 813 -15.05 -8.35 10.63
N ARG A 814 -14.65 -7.12 10.97
CA ARG A 814 -15.09 -5.92 10.27
C ARG A 814 -13.97 -5.37 9.41
N ARG A 815 -14.35 -4.94 8.22
CA ARG A 815 -13.51 -4.13 7.35
C ARG A 815 -14.19 -2.81 7.08
N TYR A 816 -13.64 -1.72 7.56
CA TYR A 816 -14.21 -0.38 7.38
C TYR A 816 -13.98 0.12 5.95
N LEU A 817 -15.03 0.66 5.33
CA LEU A 817 -15.02 1.10 3.94
C LEU A 817 -15.65 2.51 3.83
N PRO A 818 -15.00 3.54 4.34
CA PRO A 818 -15.53 4.92 4.33
C PRO A 818 -15.82 5.41 2.91
N ASP A 819 -15.06 4.94 1.92
CA ASP A 819 -15.20 5.32 0.52
C ASP A 819 -16.41 4.71 -0.21
N ILE A 820 -17.23 3.89 0.47
CA ILE A 820 -18.41 3.23 -0.15
C ILE A 820 -19.47 4.24 -0.64
N THR A 821 -19.48 5.43 -0.06
CA THR A 821 -20.38 6.54 -0.41
C THR A 821 -19.68 7.62 -1.24
N SER A 822 -18.43 7.43 -1.64
CA SER A 822 -17.65 8.39 -2.40
C SER A 822 -18.36 8.76 -3.71
N ARG A 823 -18.39 10.05 -4.04
CA ARG A 823 -18.91 10.55 -5.32
C ARG A 823 -18.02 10.18 -6.49
N ASN A 824 -16.72 9.95 -6.24
CA ASN A 824 -15.81 9.46 -7.27
C ASN A 824 -16.11 8.00 -7.62
N ALA A 825 -16.58 7.74 -8.85
CA ALA A 825 -16.99 6.42 -9.32
C ALA A 825 -15.87 5.37 -9.23
N THR A 826 -14.60 5.76 -9.43
CA THR A 826 -13.44 4.85 -9.36
C THR A 826 -13.16 4.43 -7.92
N VAL A 827 -13.16 5.39 -6.99
CA VAL A 827 -12.95 5.16 -5.55
C VAL A 827 -14.12 4.35 -4.99
N ARG A 828 -15.35 4.78 -5.27
CA ARG A 828 -16.55 4.04 -4.86
C ARG A 828 -16.57 2.62 -5.42
N GLY A 829 -16.25 2.44 -6.70
CA GLY A 829 -16.18 1.11 -7.32
C GLY A 829 -15.14 0.20 -6.68
N PHE A 830 -14.03 0.75 -6.17
CA PHE A 830 -13.05 -0.02 -5.39
C PHE A 830 -13.63 -0.45 -4.04
N ALA A 831 -14.27 0.47 -3.30
CA ALA A 831 -14.94 0.18 -2.04
C ALA A 831 -16.10 -0.82 -2.21
N GLU A 832 -16.90 -0.70 -3.27
CA GLU A 832 -17.97 -1.65 -3.60
C GLU A 832 -17.46 -3.07 -3.87
N ARG A 833 -16.32 -3.22 -4.56
CA ARG A 833 -15.67 -4.54 -4.71
C ARG A 833 -15.18 -5.09 -3.37
N ASN A 834 -14.59 -4.25 -2.52
CA ASN A 834 -14.18 -4.67 -1.19
C ASN A 834 -15.37 -5.05 -0.30
N ALA A 835 -16.52 -4.37 -0.43
CA ALA A 835 -17.74 -4.73 0.30
C ALA A 835 -18.25 -6.14 -0.04
N ILE A 836 -18.01 -6.60 -1.27
CA ILE A 836 -18.36 -7.97 -1.70
C ILE A 836 -17.28 -8.98 -1.27
N ASN A 837 -16.00 -8.63 -1.47
CA ASN A 837 -14.88 -9.55 -1.31
C ASN A 837 -14.49 -9.77 0.16
N ALA A 838 -14.55 -8.72 0.99
CA ALA A 838 -14.10 -8.81 2.38
C ALA A 838 -14.86 -9.87 3.20
N PRO A 839 -16.18 -10.01 3.10
CA PRO A 839 -16.92 -11.08 3.79
C PRO A 839 -16.46 -12.48 3.35
N ILE A 840 -16.11 -12.68 2.09
CA ILE A 840 -15.71 -13.99 1.55
C ILE A 840 -14.30 -14.32 1.98
N GLN A 841 -13.33 -13.46 1.63
CA GLN A 841 -11.91 -13.68 1.92
C GLN A 841 -11.61 -13.67 3.42
N GLY A 842 -12.30 -12.81 4.18
CA GLY A 842 -12.12 -12.78 5.62
C GLY A 842 -12.72 -14.02 6.29
N SER A 843 -13.86 -14.51 5.82
CA SER A 843 -14.44 -15.75 6.33
C SER A 843 -13.57 -16.97 6.02
N GLU A 844 -12.98 -17.04 4.82
CA GLU A 844 -11.98 -18.06 4.47
C GLU A 844 -10.78 -18.01 5.43
N ALA A 845 -10.22 -16.81 5.65
CA ALA A 845 -9.10 -16.61 6.56
C ALA A 845 -9.42 -17.06 8.00
N ASP A 846 -10.62 -16.78 8.48
CA ASP A 846 -11.04 -17.19 9.82
C ASP A 846 -11.28 -18.71 9.89
N ILE A 847 -11.85 -19.33 8.85
CA ILE A 847 -12.07 -20.79 8.79
C ILE A 847 -10.73 -21.53 8.87
N ILE A 848 -9.72 -21.13 8.09
CA ILE A 848 -8.43 -21.81 8.14
C ILE A 848 -7.71 -21.59 9.47
N LYS A 849 -7.85 -20.41 10.11
CA LYS A 849 -7.34 -20.16 11.45
C LYS A 849 -7.97 -21.09 12.49
N VAL A 850 -9.28 -21.28 12.41
CA VAL A 850 -10.00 -22.24 13.31
C VAL A 850 -9.50 -23.67 13.08
N ALA A 851 -9.33 -24.09 11.84
CA ALA A 851 -8.74 -25.40 11.51
C ALA A 851 -7.35 -25.55 12.12
N MET A 852 -6.45 -24.56 11.92
CA MET A 852 -5.10 -24.56 12.50
C MET A 852 -5.11 -24.72 14.02
N ILE A 853 -5.97 -23.97 14.72
CA ILE A 853 -6.12 -24.02 16.16
C ILE A 853 -6.59 -25.41 16.63
N ASN A 854 -7.57 -25.98 15.95
CA ASN A 854 -8.13 -27.29 16.29
C ASN A 854 -7.12 -28.40 16.04
N ILE A 855 -6.44 -28.39 14.89
CA ILE A 855 -5.36 -29.34 14.56
C ILE A 855 -4.26 -29.27 15.63
N TYR A 856 -3.82 -28.07 15.98
CA TYR A 856 -2.79 -27.86 17.01
C TYR A 856 -3.20 -28.43 18.35
N ARG A 857 -4.42 -28.15 18.81
CA ARG A 857 -4.98 -28.69 20.07
C ARG A 857 -5.03 -30.20 20.06
N ARG A 858 -5.47 -30.81 18.96
CA ARG A 858 -5.50 -32.26 18.83
C ARG A 858 -4.10 -32.87 18.78
N PHE A 859 -3.17 -32.25 18.08
CA PHE A 859 -1.78 -32.73 18.08
C PHE A 859 -1.20 -32.77 19.50
N LYS A 860 -1.45 -31.74 20.30
CA LYS A 860 -1.01 -31.69 21.71
C LYS A 860 -1.75 -32.71 22.59
N ALA A 861 -3.06 -32.86 22.42
CA ALA A 861 -3.88 -33.77 23.22
C ALA A 861 -3.59 -35.27 22.91
N GLU A 862 -3.22 -35.57 21.67
CA GLU A 862 -2.95 -36.91 21.19
C GLU A 862 -1.46 -37.27 21.09
N ASP A 863 -0.56 -36.41 21.64
CA ASP A 863 0.90 -36.60 21.64
C ASP A 863 1.47 -36.84 20.21
N ILE A 864 0.94 -36.14 19.22
CA ILE A 864 1.45 -36.14 17.84
C ILE A 864 2.75 -35.33 17.80
N ARG A 865 3.83 -35.93 17.28
CA ARG A 865 5.15 -35.32 17.16
C ARG A 865 5.39 -34.67 15.79
N SER A 866 4.56 -35.00 14.82
CA SER A 866 4.54 -34.38 13.50
C SER A 866 4.26 -32.88 13.62
N LYS A 867 4.79 -32.07 12.68
CA LYS A 867 4.84 -30.63 12.81
C LYS A 867 4.03 -29.96 11.71
N MET A 868 3.20 -28.97 12.04
CA MET A 868 2.71 -27.99 11.09
C MET A 868 3.86 -27.01 10.80
N ILE A 869 4.14 -26.73 9.53
CA ILE A 869 5.33 -25.97 9.12
C ILE A 869 5.02 -24.73 8.26
N LEU A 870 3.97 -24.77 7.43
CA LEU A 870 3.58 -23.67 6.56
C LEU A 870 2.07 -23.55 6.44
N GLN A 871 1.62 -22.30 6.26
CA GLN A 871 0.28 -21.95 5.81
C GLN A 871 0.41 -21.05 4.57
N VAL A 872 -0.22 -21.43 3.46
CA VAL A 872 -0.18 -20.70 2.19
C VAL A 872 -1.58 -20.59 1.62
N HIS A 873 -2.19 -19.41 1.71
CA HIS A 873 -3.58 -19.15 1.31
C HIS A 873 -4.58 -20.05 2.02
N ASP A 874 -5.11 -21.07 1.36
CA ASP A 874 -6.06 -22.08 1.84
C ASP A 874 -5.42 -23.46 2.09
N GLU A 875 -4.08 -23.54 2.04
CA GLU A 875 -3.26 -24.74 2.17
C GLU A 875 -2.51 -24.78 3.52
N LEU A 876 -2.48 -25.94 4.16
CA LEU A 876 -1.67 -26.27 5.34
C LEU A 876 -0.65 -27.34 5.01
N ASN A 877 0.59 -27.14 5.42
CA ASN A 877 1.71 -28.03 5.13
C ASN A 877 2.36 -28.56 6.42
N PHE A 878 2.72 -29.83 6.39
CA PHE A 878 3.23 -30.57 7.54
C PHE A 878 4.46 -31.40 7.20
N SER A 879 5.34 -31.55 8.19
CA SER A 879 6.40 -32.56 8.22
C SER A 879 5.96 -33.71 9.13
N VAL A 880 5.71 -34.89 8.56
CA VAL A 880 4.97 -35.97 9.24
C VAL A 880 5.82 -37.23 9.38
N LEU A 881 5.89 -37.73 10.60
CA LEU A 881 6.50 -39.01 10.90
C LEU A 881 5.73 -40.15 10.23
N PRO A 882 6.38 -41.11 9.56
CA PRO A 882 5.70 -42.19 8.82
C PRO A 882 4.73 -42.99 9.68
N GLU A 883 5.05 -43.20 10.96
CA GLU A 883 4.19 -43.92 11.91
C GLU A 883 2.94 -43.15 12.31
N GLU A 884 2.93 -41.83 12.17
CA GLU A 884 1.78 -40.97 12.48
C GLU A 884 0.92 -40.66 11.26
N ARG A 885 1.32 -41.09 10.06
CA ARG A 885 0.73 -40.71 8.77
C ARG A 885 -0.82 -40.76 8.78
N SER A 886 -1.40 -41.91 9.09
CA SER A 886 -2.86 -42.07 9.02
C SER A 886 -3.59 -41.28 10.10
N ARG A 887 -2.97 -41.06 11.27
CA ARG A 887 -3.56 -40.27 12.34
C ARG A 887 -3.55 -38.78 11.95
N VAL A 888 -2.42 -38.27 11.47
CA VAL A 888 -2.27 -36.88 11.05
C VAL A 888 -3.24 -36.57 9.92
N GLU A 889 -3.30 -37.40 8.86
CA GLU A 889 -4.24 -37.21 7.76
C GLU A 889 -5.69 -37.17 8.26
N HIS A 890 -6.09 -38.09 9.12
CA HIS A 890 -7.42 -38.12 9.68
C HIS A 890 -7.74 -36.83 10.49
N ILE A 891 -6.84 -36.43 11.40
CA ILE A 891 -7.02 -35.24 12.23
C ILE A 891 -7.12 -33.98 11.35
N VAL A 892 -6.18 -33.78 10.42
CA VAL A 892 -6.11 -32.57 9.60
C VAL A 892 -7.36 -32.46 8.73
N ILE A 893 -7.74 -33.54 8.02
CA ILE A 893 -8.92 -33.49 7.15
C ILE A 893 -10.20 -33.29 7.97
N GLU A 894 -10.35 -33.98 9.09
CA GLU A 894 -11.52 -33.84 9.95
C GLU A 894 -11.66 -32.41 10.49
N GLU A 895 -10.61 -31.82 11.02
CA GLU A 895 -10.64 -30.47 11.58
C GLU A 895 -10.82 -29.39 10.50
N MET A 896 -10.22 -29.56 9.30
CA MET A 896 -10.47 -28.65 8.19
C MET A 896 -11.94 -28.74 7.73
N GLN A 897 -12.50 -29.94 7.60
CA GLN A 897 -13.90 -30.11 7.16
C GLN A 897 -14.92 -29.62 8.18
N ASN A 898 -14.59 -29.66 9.45
CA ASN A 898 -15.48 -29.27 10.55
C ASN A 898 -15.18 -27.88 11.15
N ALA A 899 -14.27 -27.12 10.55
CA ALA A 899 -13.85 -25.82 11.09
C ALA A 899 -15.02 -24.81 11.22
N TYR A 900 -16.01 -24.88 10.34
CA TYR A 900 -17.23 -24.08 10.41
C TYR A 900 -18.42 -24.76 9.71
N PRO A 901 -19.63 -24.73 10.29
CA PRO A 901 -20.83 -25.33 9.71
C PRO A 901 -21.44 -24.45 8.60
N LEU A 902 -20.88 -24.51 7.38
CA LEU A 902 -21.49 -23.87 6.23
C LEU A 902 -22.77 -24.59 5.77
N SER A 903 -23.62 -23.95 4.95
CA SER A 903 -24.79 -24.57 4.32
C SER A 903 -24.43 -25.66 3.28
N VAL A 904 -23.16 -25.78 2.97
CA VAL A 904 -22.55 -26.81 2.09
C VAL A 904 -21.35 -27.41 2.82
N PRO A 905 -21.00 -28.68 2.56
CA PRO A 905 -19.84 -29.29 3.21
C PRO A 905 -18.53 -28.53 2.82
N LEU A 906 -17.66 -28.30 3.80
CA LEU A 906 -16.26 -27.99 3.53
C LEU A 906 -15.55 -29.28 3.11
N THR A 907 -14.73 -29.20 2.08
CA THR A 907 -13.91 -30.34 1.65
C THR A 907 -12.46 -29.89 1.56
N ALA A 908 -11.56 -30.78 2.01
CA ALA A 908 -10.12 -30.57 1.90
C ALA A 908 -9.54 -31.73 1.09
N ASP A 909 -8.72 -31.39 0.11
CA ASP A 909 -7.92 -32.33 -0.68
C ASP A 909 -6.57 -32.52 0.01
N ALA A 910 -6.05 -33.75 0.03
CA ALA A 910 -4.82 -34.05 0.72
C ALA A 910 -3.84 -34.82 -0.20
N GLY A 911 -2.56 -34.51 -0.06
CA GLY A 911 -1.50 -35.15 -0.82
C GLY A 911 -0.26 -35.47 0.04
N TRP A 912 0.51 -36.45 -0.41
CA TRP A 912 1.72 -36.92 0.23
C TRP A 912 2.89 -36.93 -0.75
N GLY A 913 4.05 -36.56 -0.28
CA GLY A 913 5.25 -36.58 -1.10
C GLY A 913 6.54 -36.55 -0.28
N HIS A 914 7.66 -36.46 -0.98
CA HIS A 914 8.97 -36.23 -0.40
C HIS A 914 9.35 -34.74 -0.45
N ASN A 915 8.51 -33.91 -1.07
CA ASN A 915 8.64 -32.47 -1.15
C ASN A 915 7.26 -31.82 -1.34
N TRP A 916 7.23 -30.52 -1.27
CA TRP A 916 5.98 -29.77 -1.39
C TRP A 916 5.26 -29.96 -2.73
N LEU A 917 6.01 -30.06 -3.85
CA LEU A 917 5.36 -30.22 -5.17
C LEU A 917 4.69 -31.59 -5.32
N GLU A 918 5.30 -32.64 -4.79
CA GLU A 918 4.73 -34.00 -4.85
C GLU A 918 3.48 -34.15 -3.98
N ALA A 919 3.42 -33.39 -2.90
CA ALA A 919 2.32 -33.43 -1.94
C ALA A 919 1.12 -32.53 -2.31
N HIS A 920 1.26 -31.66 -3.35
CA HIS A 920 0.21 -30.67 -3.73
C HIS A 920 -0.62 -31.11 -4.92
#